data_af8478a0c2476a7caffb9e9e1f2ee829
#
_entry.id   af8478a0c2476a7caffb9e9e1f2ee829
#
_cell.length_a   1.000
_cell.length_b   1.000
_cell.length_c   1.000
_cell.angle_alpha   90.00
_cell.angle_beta   90.00
_cell.angle_gamma   90.00
#
_symmetry.space_group_name_H-M   'P 1'
#
loop_
_entity.id
_entity.type
_entity.pdbx_description
1 polymer ?
#
loop_
_entity_poly.entity_id
_entity_poly.type
_entity_poly.pdbx_seq_one_letter_code
_entity_poly.pdbx_strand_id
1 'polypeptide(L)'
;MDHFQLEAAFQPMGDQPEAIRELVNGFQKGVRSQVLLGVTGSGKTFTAANVIAQLNRPALVLSHNKTLAAQLYSEFKGFFPHNRVEYFVSYYDYYQPEAYVPSTDTYIEKDLSINQEIEKLRLSTTSALLSGRTDVIVVCSVSCLYGIGNPEDFHENTLTVHLGEALNRDQFLRQLVTALYIRNELSLERGNFRVKGDTVDIAVAYGDYAYRVIFWGNEVEQLQSFDPITGQIIDDKLEEVVIFPASIFVTTKARLKRAVREIQDDLVKQIDYFNSIDKPLEAKRIKQRVENDLEMMRELGYCKGVENYSRYFDGRPEGSRPFCLLDYFPDNFITVIDESHVTIPQIRGMYGGDFSRKSNLVEYGFRLPAALDNRPLKFDEFYEEVGQVLYVSATPAEYELKESEGIVVEQLIRPTGVLDPPIDVRPIRGQIDDLLHEIQVRTAKKERVLVTTLTKKMAEHLTDFLRGVGVQCEYIHSDVDTLERVRILDDLRAGAFDVLIGVNLLREGLDLPEVSLVAVLDADKEGFLRSARALTQTAGRAARNVNGLVIMYADHITDSMQTTIDETLRRREKQIAYNTEHHITPQQLKKKERKSLLEGSAVEFLFEEIEPLVEVKAPSDEPLIAAEPQAAYVSVAELRKEIQRQEKMMKQAAKEKQFKLAAEYRDKMFALQKRLIEIDSN
;
A
#
# COMPACT_ATOMS: atom_id res chain seq x y z
N MET A 1 11.15 10.11 24.31
CA MET A 1 11.27 11.56 24.04
C MET A 1 9.85 12.11 23.91
N ASP A 2 9.60 13.34 24.39
CA ASP A 2 8.25 13.89 24.41
C ASP A 2 8.06 15.02 23.39
N HIS A 3 9.07 15.27 22.55
CA HIS A 3 9.04 16.32 21.55
C HIS A 3 9.60 15.88 20.22
N PHE A 4 8.95 16.35 19.14
CA PHE A 4 9.47 16.17 17.80
C PHE A 4 10.70 17.05 17.56
N GLN A 5 11.76 16.45 17.01
CA GLN A 5 12.99 17.11 16.60
C GLN A 5 13.09 17.06 15.07
N LEU A 6 12.70 18.15 14.41
CA LEU A 6 12.76 18.23 12.96
C LEU A 6 14.17 18.61 12.52
N GLU A 7 14.79 17.79 11.71
CA GLU A 7 16.08 18.03 11.08
C GLU A 7 15.93 18.13 9.57
N ALA A 8 16.38 19.25 9.00
CA ALA A 8 16.40 19.45 7.57
C ALA A 8 17.62 20.27 7.15
N ALA A 9 18.17 19.96 5.99
CA ALA A 9 19.29 20.70 5.42
C ALA A 9 18.89 22.08 4.86
N PHE A 10 17.61 22.42 4.91
CA PHE A 10 17.02 23.65 4.36
C PHE A 10 15.96 24.20 5.32
N GLN A 11 15.70 25.50 5.20
CA GLN A 11 14.65 26.20 5.95
C GLN A 11 13.39 26.38 5.08
N PRO A 12 12.21 26.59 5.70
CA PRO A 12 11.00 26.91 4.94
C PRO A 12 11.17 28.15 4.06
N MET A 13 10.79 28.05 2.79
CA MET A 13 10.94 29.10 1.78
C MET A 13 9.64 29.32 0.98
N GLY A 14 9.55 30.43 0.28
CA GLY A 14 8.37 30.75 -0.53
C GLY A 14 7.13 30.96 0.32
N ASP A 15 6.05 30.28 -0.04
CA ASP A 15 4.78 30.28 0.70
C ASP A 15 4.82 29.42 1.98
N GLN A 16 5.85 28.57 2.17
CA GLN A 16 5.89 27.59 3.27
C GLN A 16 5.83 28.24 4.68
N PRO A 17 6.59 29.31 4.99
CA PRO A 17 6.54 29.91 6.33
C PRO A 17 5.15 30.41 6.70
N GLU A 18 4.44 31.01 5.75
CA GLU A 18 3.09 31.51 5.96
C GLU A 18 2.08 30.37 6.08
N ALA A 19 2.16 29.38 5.18
CA ALA A 19 1.32 28.19 5.22
C ALA A 19 1.45 27.42 6.54
N ILE A 20 2.67 27.21 7.03
CA ILE A 20 2.94 26.57 8.33
C ILE A 20 2.27 27.37 9.45
N ARG A 21 2.48 28.69 9.48
CA ARG A 21 1.91 29.55 10.51
C ARG A 21 0.39 29.52 10.53
N GLU A 22 -0.25 29.62 9.36
CA GLU A 22 -1.71 29.59 9.23
C GLU A 22 -2.29 28.27 9.68
N LEU A 23 -1.73 27.14 9.21
CA LEU A 23 -2.19 25.80 9.57
C LEU A 23 -2.04 25.52 11.07
N VAL A 24 -0.88 25.86 11.66
CA VAL A 24 -0.64 25.67 13.10
C VAL A 24 -1.63 26.53 13.91
N ASN A 25 -1.79 27.80 13.57
CA ASN A 25 -2.73 28.69 14.25
C ASN A 25 -4.17 28.19 14.14
N GLY A 26 -4.58 27.68 12.97
CA GLY A 26 -5.89 27.10 12.76
C GLY A 26 -6.13 25.90 13.70
N PHE A 27 -5.22 24.95 13.76
CA PHE A 27 -5.33 23.77 14.64
C PHE A 27 -5.31 24.14 16.12
N GLN A 28 -4.46 25.09 16.52
CA GLN A 28 -4.43 25.60 17.91
C GLN A 28 -5.73 26.30 18.32
N LYS A 29 -6.44 26.91 17.37
CA LYS A 29 -7.78 27.50 17.60
C LYS A 29 -8.92 26.49 17.55
N GLY A 30 -8.62 25.20 17.34
CA GLY A 30 -9.61 24.13 17.32
C GLY A 30 -10.30 23.93 15.96
N VAL A 31 -9.79 24.50 14.87
CA VAL A 31 -10.30 24.22 13.52
C VAL A 31 -10.16 22.73 13.24
N ARG A 32 -11.24 22.05 12.87
CA ARG A 32 -11.25 20.60 12.64
C ARG A 32 -10.59 20.21 11.32
N SER A 33 -10.89 20.94 10.25
CA SER A 33 -10.47 20.58 8.89
C SER A 33 -9.79 21.74 8.21
N GLN A 34 -8.60 21.54 7.69
CA GLN A 34 -7.85 22.52 6.93
C GLN A 34 -7.32 21.91 5.63
N VAL A 35 -7.23 22.72 4.58
CA VAL A 35 -6.73 22.31 3.26
C VAL A 35 -5.42 23.01 2.95
N LEU A 36 -4.37 22.24 2.66
CA LEU A 36 -3.14 22.70 2.04
C LEU A 36 -3.19 22.43 0.54
N LEU A 37 -3.44 23.48 -0.26
CA LEU A 37 -3.31 23.42 -1.71
C LEU A 37 -1.85 23.68 -2.07
N GLY A 38 -1.12 22.60 -2.35
CA GLY A 38 0.30 22.72 -2.70
C GLY A 38 0.60 22.11 -4.07
N VAL A 39 1.20 22.90 -4.97
CA VAL A 39 1.61 22.40 -6.28
C VAL A 39 2.68 21.32 -6.17
N THR A 40 2.82 20.51 -7.21
CA THR A 40 3.90 19.51 -7.27
C THR A 40 5.26 20.19 -7.17
N GLY A 41 6.11 19.74 -6.24
CA GLY A 41 7.45 20.32 -6.01
C GLY A 41 7.49 21.54 -5.12
N SER A 42 6.36 21.96 -4.51
CA SER A 42 6.37 23.06 -3.52
C SER A 42 6.86 22.64 -2.12
N GLY A 43 7.06 21.34 -1.87
CA GLY A 43 7.51 20.84 -0.56
C GLY A 43 6.38 20.63 0.45
N LYS A 44 5.20 20.15 0.01
CA LYS A 44 4.04 19.85 0.87
C LYS A 44 4.38 18.96 2.07
N THR A 45 5.16 17.90 1.85
CA THR A 45 5.60 16.98 2.91
C THR A 45 6.40 17.70 3.98
N PHE A 46 7.29 18.60 3.57
CA PHE A 46 8.09 19.39 4.51
C PHE A 46 7.23 20.40 5.31
N THR A 47 6.23 21.00 4.67
CA THR A 47 5.24 21.85 5.36
C THR A 47 4.45 21.04 6.38
N ALA A 48 3.95 19.85 6.01
CA ALA A 48 3.24 18.96 6.93
C ALA A 48 4.16 18.52 8.10
N ALA A 49 5.42 18.19 7.85
CA ALA A 49 6.40 17.87 8.88
C ALA A 49 6.61 19.03 9.89
N ASN A 50 6.71 20.26 9.40
CA ASN A 50 6.80 21.45 10.26
C ASN A 50 5.54 21.68 11.09
N VAL A 51 4.35 21.45 10.51
CA VAL A 51 3.08 21.53 11.24
C VAL A 51 3.04 20.50 12.36
N ILE A 52 3.38 19.23 12.07
CA ILE A 52 3.45 18.16 13.08
C ILE A 52 4.42 18.51 14.19
N ALA A 53 5.63 18.97 13.85
CA ALA A 53 6.65 19.34 14.83
C ALA A 53 6.18 20.48 15.76
N GLN A 54 5.54 21.52 15.21
CA GLN A 54 5.08 22.67 16.01
C GLN A 54 3.84 22.35 16.85
N LEU A 55 2.95 21.45 16.40
CA LEU A 55 1.82 20.98 17.19
C LEU A 55 2.24 20.00 18.28
N ASN A 56 3.33 19.30 18.09
CA ASN A 56 3.89 18.32 19.02
C ASN A 56 2.89 17.30 19.51
N ARG A 57 2.15 16.66 18.58
CA ARG A 57 1.15 15.63 18.84
C ARG A 57 1.39 14.44 17.93
N PRO A 58 1.03 13.21 18.37
CA PRO A 58 1.09 12.04 17.49
C PRO A 58 0.37 12.31 16.17
N ALA A 59 0.90 11.78 15.08
CA ALA A 59 0.40 12.07 13.75
C ALA A 59 0.15 10.79 12.94
N LEU A 60 -1.01 10.73 12.29
CA LEU A 60 -1.35 9.75 11.28
C LEU A 60 -1.19 10.40 9.90
N VAL A 61 -0.33 9.85 9.06
CA VAL A 61 -0.15 10.29 7.67
C VAL A 61 -0.72 9.23 6.74
N LEU A 62 -1.86 9.53 6.13
CA LEU A 62 -2.63 8.59 5.33
C LEU A 62 -2.42 8.84 3.83
N SER A 63 -2.07 7.77 3.12
CA SER A 63 -1.88 7.75 1.67
C SER A 63 -2.77 6.71 0.99
N HIS A 64 -3.07 6.90 -0.28
CA HIS A 64 -3.97 6.01 -1.02
C HIS A 64 -3.33 4.69 -1.51
N ASN A 65 -2.00 4.59 -1.53
CA ASN A 65 -1.30 3.36 -1.93
C ASN A 65 0.00 3.11 -1.14
N LYS A 66 0.51 1.86 -1.23
CA LYS A 66 1.73 1.42 -0.53
C LYS A 66 2.99 2.20 -0.99
N THR A 67 3.13 2.44 -2.28
CA THR A 67 4.34 3.07 -2.86
C THR A 67 4.49 4.52 -2.40
N LEU A 68 3.40 5.28 -2.43
CA LEU A 68 3.41 6.66 -1.94
C LEU A 68 3.59 6.70 -0.42
N ALA A 69 2.96 5.77 0.32
CA ALA A 69 3.18 5.64 1.75
C ALA A 69 4.67 5.35 2.08
N ALA A 70 5.33 4.50 1.28
CA ALA A 70 6.76 4.21 1.44
C ALA A 70 7.64 5.44 1.20
N GLN A 71 7.33 6.20 0.16
CA GLN A 71 8.03 7.46 -0.12
C GLN A 71 7.86 8.44 1.04
N LEU A 72 6.63 8.67 1.51
CA LEU A 72 6.34 9.54 2.64
C LEU A 72 7.05 9.08 3.92
N TYR A 73 7.04 7.77 4.19
CA TYR A 73 7.77 7.19 5.32
C TYR A 73 9.27 7.52 5.27
N SER A 74 9.90 7.35 4.11
CA SER A 74 11.31 7.68 3.92
C SER A 74 11.58 9.18 4.10
N GLU A 75 10.70 10.05 3.59
CA GLU A 75 10.81 11.52 3.76
C GLU A 75 10.66 11.91 5.25
N PHE A 76 9.61 11.43 5.94
CA PHE A 76 9.40 11.72 7.36
C PHE A 76 10.51 11.13 8.24
N LYS A 77 11.02 9.94 7.94
CA LYS A 77 12.15 9.34 8.65
C LYS A 77 13.41 10.21 8.52
N GLY A 78 13.62 10.83 7.33
CA GLY A 78 14.71 11.78 7.11
C GLY A 78 14.53 13.09 7.87
N PHE A 79 13.30 13.56 8.05
CA PHE A 79 12.99 14.78 8.81
C PHE A 79 12.99 14.57 10.33
N PHE A 80 12.74 13.36 10.80
CA PHE A 80 12.63 13.00 12.21
C PHE A 80 13.51 11.80 12.58
N PRO A 81 14.85 11.91 12.42
CA PRO A 81 15.76 10.76 12.63
C PRO A 81 15.77 10.25 14.08
N HIS A 82 15.44 11.11 15.05
CA HIS A 82 15.45 10.80 16.47
C HIS A 82 14.08 10.45 17.07
N ASN A 83 13.01 10.64 16.30
CA ASN A 83 11.64 10.34 16.71
C ASN A 83 11.15 9.02 16.13
N ARG A 84 10.01 8.55 16.58
CA ARG A 84 9.40 7.32 16.09
C ARG A 84 8.58 7.61 14.83
N VAL A 85 9.12 7.25 13.69
CA VAL A 85 8.39 7.22 12.41
C VAL A 85 8.14 5.76 12.06
N GLU A 86 6.89 5.39 11.96
CA GLU A 86 6.42 4.02 11.78
C GLU A 86 5.70 3.86 10.44
N TYR A 87 5.68 2.61 9.93
CA TYR A 87 5.10 2.29 8.63
C TYR A 87 4.03 1.20 8.76
N PHE A 88 2.79 1.51 8.35
CA PHE A 88 1.67 0.61 8.51
C PHE A 88 0.86 0.45 7.21
N VAL A 89 1.12 -0.63 6.49
CA VAL A 89 0.42 -0.97 5.24
C VAL A 89 -0.09 -2.41 5.28
N SER A 90 -0.78 -2.84 4.22
CA SER A 90 -1.18 -4.24 4.08
C SER A 90 0.07 -5.14 4.02
N TYR A 91 0.12 -6.17 4.87
CA TYR A 91 1.25 -7.11 5.00
C TYR A 91 1.21 -8.27 4.00
N TYR A 92 0.33 -8.19 3.00
CA TYR A 92 0.27 -9.18 1.93
C TYR A 92 1.10 -8.75 0.73
N ASP A 93 2.01 -9.61 0.26
CA ASP A 93 2.67 -9.46 -1.03
C ASP A 93 1.72 -9.81 -2.15
N TYR A 94 1.00 -10.90 -1.95
CA TYR A 94 -0.11 -11.32 -2.80
C TYR A 94 -1.37 -11.52 -1.95
N TYR A 95 -2.50 -11.04 -2.44
CA TYR A 95 -3.79 -11.21 -1.76
C TYR A 95 -4.92 -11.43 -2.75
N GLN A 96 -5.46 -12.64 -2.76
CA GLN A 96 -6.70 -13.00 -3.42
C GLN A 96 -7.79 -13.15 -2.37
N PRO A 97 -8.76 -12.23 -2.30
CA PRO A 97 -9.85 -12.34 -1.34
C PRO A 97 -10.75 -13.52 -1.66
N GLU A 98 -11.26 -14.17 -0.61
CA GLU A 98 -12.31 -15.17 -0.73
C GLU A 98 -13.56 -14.53 -1.37
N ALA A 99 -14.11 -15.15 -2.40
CA ALA A 99 -15.32 -14.65 -3.07
C ALA A 99 -16.17 -15.80 -3.63
N TYR A 100 -17.44 -15.51 -3.82
CA TYR A 100 -18.34 -16.38 -4.56
C TYR A 100 -19.06 -15.58 -5.64
N VAL A 101 -19.06 -16.13 -6.87
CA VAL A 101 -19.72 -15.54 -8.04
C VAL A 101 -20.95 -16.36 -8.38
N PRO A 102 -22.16 -15.93 -7.96
CA PRO A 102 -23.38 -16.73 -8.15
C PRO A 102 -23.73 -17.03 -9.61
N SER A 103 -23.41 -16.11 -10.53
CA SER A 103 -23.73 -16.26 -11.96
C SER A 103 -22.98 -17.41 -12.63
N THR A 104 -21.82 -17.80 -12.12
CA THR A 104 -20.97 -18.87 -12.66
C THR A 104 -20.80 -20.04 -11.69
N ASP A 105 -21.47 -20.01 -10.54
CA ASP A 105 -21.30 -20.97 -9.43
C ASP A 105 -19.82 -21.21 -9.10
N THR A 106 -19.03 -20.11 -9.06
CA THR A 106 -17.58 -20.19 -8.87
C THR A 106 -17.20 -19.70 -7.49
N TYR A 107 -16.62 -20.59 -6.68
CA TYR A 107 -16.00 -20.22 -5.42
C TYR A 107 -14.52 -19.96 -5.62
N ILE A 108 -14.06 -18.79 -5.21
CA ILE A 108 -12.67 -18.36 -5.23
C ILE A 108 -12.15 -18.48 -3.79
N GLU A 109 -11.22 -19.40 -3.59
CA GLU A 109 -10.59 -19.58 -2.29
C GLU A 109 -9.66 -18.41 -1.98
N LYS A 110 -9.59 -18.03 -0.69
CA LYS A 110 -8.60 -17.04 -0.21
C LYS A 110 -7.20 -17.57 -0.40
N ASP A 111 -6.38 -16.83 -1.12
CA ASP A 111 -4.96 -17.08 -1.28
C ASP A 111 -4.14 -15.85 -0.91
N LEU A 112 -3.05 -16.05 -0.19
CA LEU A 112 -2.22 -14.94 0.30
C LEU A 112 -0.80 -15.38 0.59
N SER A 113 0.12 -14.44 0.43
CA SER A 113 1.48 -14.55 0.95
C SER A 113 1.74 -13.38 1.89
N ILE A 114 2.32 -13.66 3.06
CA ILE A 114 2.59 -12.68 4.11
C ILE A 114 4.05 -12.26 4.01
N ASN A 115 4.27 -10.95 4.02
CA ASN A 115 5.59 -10.36 4.14
C ASN A 115 5.94 -10.18 5.62
N GLN A 116 6.91 -10.93 6.09
CA GLN A 116 7.34 -10.92 7.50
C GLN A 116 7.95 -9.57 7.94
N GLU A 117 8.60 -8.85 7.03
CA GLU A 117 9.15 -7.53 7.34
C GLU A 117 8.05 -6.49 7.52
N ILE A 118 7.00 -6.52 6.67
CA ILE A 118 5.83 -5.65 6.86
C ILE A 118 5.09 -6.02 8.16
N GLU A 119 4.99 -7.29 8.50
CA GLU A 119 4.38 -7.73 9.75
C GLU A 119 5.15 -7.18 10.97
N LYS A 120 6.49 -7.23 10.95
CA LYS A 120 7.34 -6.58 11.95
C LYS A 120 7.05 -5.08 12.08
N LEU A 121 6.99 -4.36 10.94
CA LEU A 121 6.72 -2.92 10.95
C LEU A 121 5.33 -2.58 11.50
N ARG A 122 4.34 -3.44 11.25
CA ARG A 122 2.99 -3.29 11.84
C ARG A 122 3.00 -3.50 13.36
N LEU A 123 3.71 -4.53 13.84
CA LEU A 123 3.92 -4.75 15.27
C LEU A 123 4.71 -3.62 15.93
N SER A 124 5.75 -3.10 15.24
CA SER A 124 6.48 -1.91 15.69
C SER A 124 5.55 -0.71 15.88
N THR A 125 4.66 -0.47 14.91
CA THR A 125 3.68 0.61 14.96
C THR A 125 2.74 0.50 16.15
N THR A 126 2.10 -0.67 16.35
CA THR A 126 1.17 -0.88 17.48
C THR A 126 1.88 -0.78 18.83
N SER A 127 3.10 -1.30 18.91
CA SER A 127 3.93 -1.20 20.11
C SER A 127 4.35 0.24 20.42
N ALA A 128 4.73 1.01 19.39
CA ALA A 128 5.10 2.41 19.54
C ALA A 128 3.93 3.27 20.05
N LEU A 129 2.72 3.08 19.49
CA LEU A 129 1.53 3.81 19.90
C LEU A 129 1.11 3.49 21.35
N LEU A 130 1.23 2.23 21.78
CA LEU A 130 0.88 1.81 23.14
C LEU A 130 2.01 1.99 24.16
N SER A 131 3.21 2.42 23.75
CA SER A 131 4.33 2.68 24.65
C SER A 131 4.21 3.95 25.49
N GLY A 132 3.13 4.74 25.31
CA GLY A 132 2.94 6.04 25.96
C GLY A 132 3.76 7.19 25.37
N ARG A 133 4.49 6.97 24.28
CA ARG A 133 5.24 8.02 23.58
C ARG A 133 4.27 8.96 22.84
N THR A 134 4.59 10.25 22.84
CA THR A 134 3.82 11.30 22.15
C THR A 134 4.47 11.74 20.83
N ASP A 135 5.71 11.34 20.59
CA ASP A 135 6.51 11.71 19.41
C ASP A 135 6.47 10.62 18.32
N VAL A 136 5.26 10.14 17.99
CA VAL A 136 5.04 9.06 17.02
C VAL A 136 4.36 9.59 15.76
N ILE A 137 4.95 9.33 14.59
CA ILE A 137 4.35 9.55 13.28
C ILE A 137 4.11 8.18 12.63
N VAL A 138 2.88 7.88 12.27
CA VAL A 138 2.55 6.65 11.55
C VAL A 138 2.18 7.00 10.11
N VAL A 139 2.99 6.53 9.18
CA VAL A 139 2.68 6.64 7.75
C VAL A 139 2.00 5.35 7.29
N CYS A 140 0.79 5.47 6.75
CA CYS A 140 0.00 4.31 6.41
C CYS A 140 -0.71 4.43 5.06
N SER A 141 -1.15 3.29 4.52
CA SER A 141 -2.12 3.25 3.44
C SER A 141 -3.54 3.09 4.01
N VAL A 142 -4.56 3.21 3.16
CA VAL A 142 -5.97 3.00 3.55
C VAL A 142 -6.24 1.63 4.18
N SER A 143 -5.30 0.69 4.12
CA SER A 143 -5.40 -0.61 4.81
C SER A 143 -5.44 -0.50 6.34
N CYS A 144 -5.04 0.63 6.93
CA CYS A 144 -5.14 0.90 8.36
C CYS A 144 -6.58 0.96 8.87
N LEU A 145 -7.56 1.10 7.97
CA LEU A 145 -9.00 1.14 8.28
C LEU A 145 -9.65 -0.24 8.34
N TYR A 146 -8.92 -1.31 8.02
CA TYR A 146 -9.37 -2.68 8.23
C TYR A 146 -9.16 -3.12 9.68
N GLY A 147 -10.00 -4.10 10.08
CA GLY A 147 -9.93 -4.66 11.42
C GLY A 147 -8.56 -5.26 11.76
N ILE A 148 -8.08 -4.92 12.96
CA ILE A 148 -6.91 -5.52 13.61
C ILE A 148 -7.31 -5.97 15.03
N GLY A 149 -6.35 -6.47 15.82
CA GLY A 149 -6.62 -6.88 17.20
C GLY A 149 -7.12 -5.74 18.10
N ASN A 150 -7.77 -6.10 19.20
CA ASN A 150 -8.20 -5.15 20.23
C ASN A 150 -6.98 -4.55 20.95
N PRO A 151 -6.82 -3.22 21.01
CA PRO A 151 -5.71 -2.57 21.70
C PRO A 151 -5.65 -2.89 23.19
N GLU A 152 -6.79 -3.08 23.88
CA GLU A 152 -6.83 -3.49 25.28
C GLU A 152 -6.21 -4.86 25.48
N ASP A 153 -6.57 -5.85 24.64
CA ASP A 153 -5.99 -7.19 24.70
C ASP A 153 -4.49 -7.19 24.44
N PHE A 154 -4.05 -6.35 23.49
CA PHE A 154 -2.63 -6.19 23.19
C PHE A 154 -1.89 -5.59 24.38
N HIS A 155 -2.46 -4.59 25.04
CA HIS A 155 -1.91 -3.97 26.24
C HIS A 155 -1.90 -4.92 27.45
N GLU A 156 -3.00 -5.64 27.71
CA GLU A 156 -3.10 -6.62 28.83
C GLU A 156 -2.08 -7.76 28.71
N ASN A 157 -1.65 -8.11 27.51
CA ASN A 157 -0.64 -9.15 27.27
C ASN A 157 0.78 -8.58 27.10
N THR A 158 0.99 -7.29 27.34
CA THR A 158 2.32 -6.67 27.40
C THR A 158 2.97 -6.99 28.73
N LEU A 159 4.24 -7.37 28.71
CA LEU A 159 5.01 -7.70 29.90
C LEU A 159 6.00 -6.59 30.21
N THR A 160 5.92 -6.05 31.40
CA THR A 160 6.93 -5.10 31.90
C THR A 160 7.77 -5.81 32.96
N VAL A 161 9.08 -5.72 32.85
CA VAL A 161 10.04 -6.34 33.75
C VAL A 161 11.01 -5.26 34.23
N HIS A 162 11.13 -5.14 35.57
CA HIS A 162 12.03 -4.17 36.17
C HIS A 162 13.27 -4.85 36.79
N LEU A 163 14.38 -4.17 36.80
CA LEU A 163 15.60 -4.61 37.49
C LEU A 163 15.34 -4.70 38.98
N GLY A 164 15.77 -5.82 39.59
CA GLY A 164 15.54 -6.09 41.04
C GLY A 164 14.10 -6.52 41.38
N GLU A 165 13.23 -6.73 40.39
CA GLU A 165 11.86 -7.19 40.61
C GLU A 165 11.83 -8.65 41.10
N ALA A 166 10.96 -8.93 42.09
CA ALA A 166 10.68 -10.30 42.53
C ALA A 166 9.75 -10.99 41.52
N LEU A 167 10.33 -11.71 40.56
CA LEU A 167 9.63 -12.37 39.47
C LEU A 167 10.01 -13.85 39.40
N ASN A 168 9.01 -14.73 39.47
CA ASN A 168 9.26 -16.16 39.30
C ASN A 168 9.49 -16.47 37.79
N ARG A 169 10.65 -17.08 37.48
CA ARG A 169 11.05 -17.41 36.13
C ARG A 169 10.01 -18.26 35.39
N ASP A 170 9.46 -19.30 36.02
CA ASP A 170 8.48 -20.17 35.36
C ASP A 170 7.14 -19.45 35.08
N GLN A 171 6.77 -18.51 35.94
CA GLN A 171 5.63 -17.62 35.70
C GLN A 171 5.91 -16.70 34.50
N PHE A 172 7.08 -16.09 34.43
CA PHE A 172 7.52 -15.26 33.34
C PHE A 172 7.52 -16.02 31.98
N LEU A 173 8.03 -17.26 31.97
CA LEU A 173 7.98 -18.10 30.74
C LEU A 173 6.54 -18.39 30.30
N ARG A 174 5.61 -18.59 31.23
CA ARG A 174 4.18 -18.77 30.90
C ARG A 174 3.57 -17.47 30.32
N GLN A 175 3.96 -16.33 30.86
CA GLN A 175 3.52 -15.03 30.34
C GLN A 175 4.04 -14.81 28.92
N LEU A 176 5.30 -15.13 28.61
CA LEU A 176 5.84 -15.08 27.24
C LEU A 176 5.03 -15.94 26.27
N VAL A 177 4.67 -17.17 26.67
CA VAL A 177 3.81 -18.05 25.85
C VAL A 177 2.40 -17.46 25.68
N THR A 178 1.87 -16.79 26.68
CA THR A 178 0.57 -16.10 26.61
C THR A 178 0.65 -14.90 25.65
N ALA A 179 1.78 -14.20 25.66
CA ALA A 179 2.08 -13.13 24.71
C ALA A 179 2.49 -13.64 23.30
N LEU A 180 2.25 -14.94 23.03
CA LEU A 180 2.48 -15.64 21.76
C LEU A 180 3.94 -15.80 21.34
N TYR A 181 4.90 -15.67 22.26
CA TYR A 181 6.29 -16.05 21.98
C TYR A 181 6.45 -17.58 21.99
N ILE A 182 7.24 -18.09 21.07
CA ILE A 182 7.52 -19.53 20.91
C ILE A 182 8.86 -19.87 21.55
N ARG A 183 8.86 -20.92 22.40
CA ARG A 183 10.11 -21.43 22.96
C ARG A 183 10.91 -22.19 21.90
N ASN A 184 12.12 -21.74 21.61
CA ASN A 184 13.03 -22.39 20.68
C ASN A 184 14.48 -22.31 21.22
N GLU A 185 15.06 -23.49 21.49
CA GLU A 185 16.42 -23.57 22.03
C GLU A 185 17.51 -23.55 20.93
N LEU A 186 17.13 -23.77 19.65
CA LEU A 186 18.06 -23.92 18.55
C LEU A 186 18.33 -22.58 17.85
N SER A 187 17.27 -21.81 17.59
CA SER A 187 17.37 -20.51 16.91
C SER A 187 16.63 -19.43 17.71
N LEU A 188 17.20 -18.23 17.76
CA LEU A 188 16.60 -17.06 18.38
C LEU A 188 16.08 -16.10 17.30
N GLU A 189 15.06 -16.56 16.57
CA GLU A 189 14.37 -15.78 15.56
C GLU A 189 13.31 -14.86 16.18
N ARG A 190 12.84 -13.87 15.45
CA ARG A 190 11.80 -12.94 15.89
C ARG A 190 10.55 -13.69 16.44
N GLY A 191 10.04 -13.24 17.56
CA GLY A 191 8.92 -13.89 18.25
C GLY A 191 9.28 -15.18 19.00
N ASN A 192 10.58 -15.53 19.10
CA ASN A 192 11.04 -16.69 19.84
C ASN A 192 11.75 -16.28 21.13
N PHE A 193 11.73 -17.18 22.12
CA PHE A 193 12.57 -17.07 23.29
C PHE A 193 13.30 -18.39 23.57
N ARG A 194 14.46 -18.30 24.21
CA ARG A 194 15.23 -19.46 24.66
C ARG A 194 15.62 -19.33 26.11
N VAL A 195 15.85 -20.45 26.76
CA VAL A 195 16.20 -20.50 28.20
C VAL A 195 17.53 -21.26 28.37
N LYS A 196 18.51 -20.61 28.96
CA LYS A 196 19.81 -21.22 29.28
C LYS A 196 20.12 -20.99 30.77
N GLY A 197 19.84 -21.99 31.62
CA GLY A 197 19.99 -21.86 33.06
C GLY A 197 19.06 -20.77 33.62
N ASP A 198 19.63 -19.75 34.21
CA ASP A 198 18.90 -18.62 34.81
C ASP A 198 18.74 -17.44 33.82
N THR A 199 19.15 -17.63 32.57
CA THR A 199 19.07 -16.61 31.51
C THR A 199 17.92 -16.91 30.56
N VAL A 200 17.10 -15.90 30.25
CA VAL A 200 16.04 -15.94 29.24
C VAL A 200 16.35 -14.89 28.22
N ASP A 201 16.61 -15.33 26.96
CA ASP A 201 16.79 -14.48 25.80
C ASP A 201 15.48 -14.42 25.00
N ILE A 202 15.00 -13.22 24.64
CA ILE A 202 13.73 -12.98 23.96
C ILE A 202 13.99 -12.14 22.71
N ALA A 203 13.88 -12.71 21.52
CA ALA A 203 13.92 -11.94 20.27
C ALA A 203 12.56 -11.30 20.03
N VAL A 204 12.49 -9.97 20.10
CA VAL A 204 11.22 -9.24 19.97
C VAL A 204 10.65 -9.39 18.57
N ALA A 205 9.32 -9.45 18.45
CA ALA A 205 8.66 -9.61 17.17
C ALA A 205 8.56 -8.29 16.36
N TYR A 206 8.72 -7.16 17.04
CA TYR A 206 8.57 -5.79 16.54
C TYR A 206 9.90 -5.07 16.27
N GLY A 207 11.03 -5.78 16.30
CA GLY A 207 12.36 -5.18 16.10
C GLY A 207 13.42 -6.22 15.78
N ASP A 208 14.63 -5.76 15.44
CA ASP A 208 15.77 -6.62 15.10
C ASP A 208 16.77 -6.73 16.25
N TYR A 209 16.27 -6.78 17.47
CA TYR A 209 17.05 -6.92 18.70
C TYR A 209 16.38 -7.92 19.64
N ALA A 210 17.11 -8.34 20.66
CA ALA A 210 16.62 -9.25 21.69
C ALA A 210 16.87 -8.66 23.07
N TYR A 211 15.99 -8.99 24.01
CA TYR A 211 16.22 -8.76 25.43
C TYR A 211 16.81 -10.00 26.08
N ARG A 212 17.66 -9.77 27.05
CA ARG A 212 18.20 -10.79 27.96
C ARG A 212 17.79 -10.45 29.35
N VAL A 213 17.07 -11.38 30.02
CA VAL A 213 16.66 -11.31 31.40
C VAL A 213 17.44 -12.36 32.16
N ILE A 214 18.27 -11.95 33.11
CA ILE A 214 19.06 -12.83 33.98
C ILE A 214 18.44 -12.86 35.34
N PHE A 215 18.17 -14.07 35.85
CA PHE A 215 17.55 -14.29 37.14
C PHE A 215 18.56 -14.75 38.20
N TRP A 216 18.42 -14.26 39.41
CA TRP A 216 19.03 -14.83 40.64
C TRP A 216 17.93 -15.35 41.55
N GLY A 217 17.66 -16.66 41.46
CA GLY A 217 16.52 -17.27 42.16
C GLY A 217 15.17 -16.76 41.58
N ASN A 218 14.45 -15.97 42.37
CA ASN A 218 13.18 -15.36 41.98
C ASN A 218 13.30 -13.82 41.83
N GLU A 219 14.47 -13.30 41.57
CA GLU A 219 14.73 -11.87 41.39
C GLU A 219 15.40 -11.65 40.04
N VAL A 220 15.06 -10.54 39.37
CA VAL A 220 15.69 -10.11 38.11
C VAL A 220 17.02 -9.43 38.46
N GLU A 221 18.13 -10.11 38.21
CA GLU A 221 19.47 -9.61 38.50
C GLU A 221 20.00 -8.63 37.46
N GLN A 222 19.68 -8.86 36.17
CA GLN A 222 20.17 -8.01 35.06
C GLN A 222 19.22 -8.00 33.89
N LEU A 223 19.13 -6.84 33.24
CA LEU A 223 18.41 -6.62 32.01
C LEU A 223 19.36 -6.05 30.95
N GLN A 224 19.38 -6.65 29.74
CA GLN A 224 20.21 -6.24 28.63
C GLN A 224 19.43 -6.28 27.34
N SER A 225 19.85 -5.46 26.36
CA SER A 225 19.48 -5.64 24.94
C SER A 225 20.70 -6.02 24.12
N PHE A 226 20.51 -6.87 23.12
CA PHE A 226 21.58 -7.34 22.26
C PHE A 226 21.09 -7.70 20.86
N ASP A 227 22.00 -7.74 19.90
CA ASP A 227 21.75 -8.22 18.54
C ASP A 227 21.67 -9.76 18.55
N PRO A 228 20.54 -10.38 18.18
CA PRO A 228 20.37 -11.83 18.22
C PRO A 228 21.25 -12.59 17.22
N ILE A 229 21.75 -11.95 16.16
CA ILE A 229 22.59 -12.56 15.13
C ILE A 229 24.05 -12.53 15.54
N THR A 230 24.55 -11.37 15.93
CA THR A 230 25.99 -11.19 16.30
C THR A 230 26.26 -11.46 17.77
N GLY A 231 25.24 -11.41 18.62
CA GLY A 231 25.37 -11.50 20.09
C GLY A 231 25.95 -10.24 20.73
N GLN A 232 26.17 -9.17 19.96
CA GLN A 232 26.71 -7.92 20.48
C GLN A 232 25.71 -7.23 21.42
N ILE A 233 26.14 -6.84 22.61
CA ILE A 233 25.34 -6.09 23.56
C ILE A 233 25.12 -4.67 23.02
N ILE A 234 23.85 -4.24 22.99
CA ILE A 234 23.44 -2.89 22.59
C ILE A 234 23.38 -2.01 23.85
N ASP A 235 22.72 -2.49 24.91
CA ASP A 235 22.66 -1.81 26.21
C ASP A 235 22.71 -2.86 27.34
N ASP A 236 23.61 -2.65 28.30
CA ASP A 236 23.84 -3.56 29.43
C ASP A 236 23.28 -3.03 30.78
N LYS A 237 22.61 -1.88 30.80
CA LYS A 237 22.15 -1.15 31.98
C LYS A 237 20.69 -0.75 31.90
N LEU A 238 19.86 -1.65 31.40
CA LEU A 238 18.42 -1.39 31.35
C LEU A 238 17.82 -1.52 32.79
N GLU A 239 17.06 -0.52 33.19
CA GLU A 239 16.29 -0.54 34.43
C GLU A 239 14.94 -1.21 34.24
N GLU A 240 14.41 -1.15 33.02
CA GLU A 240 13.10 -1.70 32.67
C GLU A 240 13.14 -2.19 31.21
N VAL A 241 12.41 -3.26 30.93
CA VAL A 241 12.10 -3.73 29.59
C VAL A 241 10.60 -3.95 29.43
N VAL A 242 10.06 -3.51 28.29
CA VAL A 242 8.65 -3.72 27.91
C VAL A 242 8.62 -4.67 26.73
N ILE A 243 7.97 -5.82 26.90
CA ILE A 243 7.87 -6.88 25.90
C ILE A 243 6.42 -6.92 25.41
N PHE A 244 6.21 -6.43 24.19
CA PHE A 244 4.90 -6.46 23.55
C PHE A 244 4.62 -7.84 22.94
N PRO A 245 3.34 -8.22 22.75
CA PRO A 245 2.96 -9.50 22.15
C PRO A 245 3.60 -9.75 20.77
N ALA A 246 3.86 -11.01 20.47
CA ALA A 246 4.46 -11.42 19.20
C ALA A 246 3.47 -11.42 18.01
N SER A 247 2.21 -11.09 18.23
CA SER A 247 1.18 -10.94 17.18
C SER A 247 0.19 -9.84 17.54
N ILE A 248 -0.31 -9.13 16.54
CA ILE A 248 -1.39 -8.12 16.73
C ILE A 248 -2.70 -8.79 17.16
N PHE A 249 -2.92 -10.05 16.76
CA PHE A 249 -4.13 -10.80 17.09
C PHE A 249 -3.89 -11.70 18.32
N VAL A 250 -3.89 -11.10 19.49
CA VAL A 250 -3.76 -11.81 20.77
C VAL A 250 -5.15 -12.07 21.34
N THR A 251 -5.39 -13.28 21.85
CA THR A 251 -6.63 -13.60 22.56
C THR A 251 -6.34 -14.53 23.74
N THR A 252 -7.10 -14.40 24.82
CA THR A 252 -6.96 -15.25 25.98
C THR A 252 -7.67 -16.59 25.77
N LYS A 253 -7.19 -17.66 26.47
CA LYS A 253 -7.85 -18.98 26.45
C LYS A 253 -9.32 -18.92 26.87
N ALA A 254 -9.67 -18.00 27.78
CA ALA A 254 -11.03 -17.81 28.22
C ALA A 254 -11.92 -17.22 27.12
N ARG A 255 -11.41 -16.20 26.39
CA ARG A 255 -12.09 -15.59 25.23
C ARG A 255 -12.24 -16.60 24.10
N LEU A 256 -11.19 -17.37 23.79
CA LEU A 256 -11.27 -18.43 22.76
C LEU A 256 -12.39 -19.45 23.08
N LYS A 257 -12.48 -19.93 24.32
CA LYS A 257 -13.54 -20.85 24.73
C LYS A 257 -14.94 -20.24 24.63
N ARG A 258 -15.09 -18.95 24.93
CA ARG A 258 -16.34 -18.23 24.77
C ARG A 258 -16.69 -18.08 23.29
N ALA A 259 -15.75 -17.60 22.47
CA ALA A 259 -15.92 -17.43 21.05
C ALA A 259 -16.35 -18.75 20.35
N VAL A 260 -15.72 -19.86 20.68
CA VAL A 260 -16.08 -21.19 20.16
C VAL A 260 -17.54 -21.56 20.47
N ARG A 261 -18.06 -21.25 21.66
CA ARG A 261 -19.47 -21.49 22.01
C ARG A 261 -20.41 -20.57 21.22
N GLU A 262 -20.13 -19.29 21.18
CA GLU A 262 -20.94 -18.30 20.46
C GLU A 262 -21.00 -18.62 18.96
N ILE A 263 -19.86 -19.05 18.36
CA ILE A 263 -19.82 -19.53 16.95
C ILE A 263 -20.71 -20.76 16.76
N GLN A 264 -20.70 -21.72 17.71
CA GLN A 264 -21.57 -22.89 17.65
C GLN A 264 -23.06 -22.53 17.72
N ASP A 265 -23.41 -21.61 18.63
CA ASP A 265 -24.80 -21.16 18.80
C ASP A 265 -25.30 -20.45 17.53
N ASP A 266 -24.47 -19.61 16.91
CA ASP A 266 -24.81 -18.90 15.66
C ASP A 266 -24.83 -19.84 14.46
N LEU A 267 -23.98 -20.90 14.44
CA LEU A 267 -24.05 -21.94 13.43
C LEU A 267 -25.39 -22.66 13.44
N VAL A 268 -25.92 -23.03 14.63
CA VAL A 268 -27.22 -23.69 14.75
C VAL A 268 -28.32 -22.78 14.19
N LYS A 269 -28.33 -21.48 14.61
CA LYS A 269 -29.31 -20.50 14.10
C LYS A 269 -29.25 -20.37 12.59
N GLN A 270 -28.04 -20.33 12.02
CA GLN A 270 -27.86 -20.17 10.56
C GLN A 270 -28.31 -21.42 9.77
N ILE A 271 -28.06 -22.61 10.31
CA ILE A 271 -28.58 -23.90 9.73
C ILE A 271 -30.11 -23.89 9.74
N ASP A 272 -30.73 -23.52 10.88
CA ASP A 272 -32.19 -23.49 10.99
C ASP A 272 -32.79 -22.43 10.04
N TYR A 273 -32.12 -21.27 9.90
CA TYR A 273 -32.52 -20.24 8.94
C TYR A 273 -32.50 -20.80 7.51
N PHE A 274 -31.40 -21.41 7.05
CA PHE A 274 -31.32 -21.97 5.70
C PHE A 274 -32.36 -23.07 5.45
N ASN A 275 -32.59 -23.92 6.42
CA ASN A 275 -33.63 -24.95 6.30
C ASN A 275 -35.04 -24.34 6.22
N SER A 276 -35.30 -23.25 6.94
CA SER A 276 -36.60 -22.56 6.93
C SER A 276 -36.95 -21.89 5.60
N ILE A 277 -35.92 -21.56 4.79
CA ILE A 277 -36.05 -20.92 3.46
C ILE A 277 -35.76 -21.89 2.30
N ASP A 278 -35.80 -23.20 2.59
CA ASP A 278 -35.60 -24.29 1.60
C ASP A 278 -34.22 -24.22 0.89
N LYS A 279 -33.16 -23.94 1.64
CA LYS A 279 -31.75 -23.89 1.19
C LYS A 279 -30.89 -24.97 1.90
N PRO A 280 -31.17 -26.28 1.70
CA PRO A 280 -30.49 -27.36 2.43
C PRO A 280 -29.03 -27.53 2.00
N LEU A 281 -28.65 -27.11 0.79
CA LEU A 281 -27.26 -27.14 0.31
C LEU A 281 -26.39 -26.16 1.07
N GLU A 282 -26.89 -24.93 1.23
CA GLU A 282 -26.24 -23.87 2.00
C GLU A 282 -26.13 -24.24 3.48
N ALA A 283 -27.18 -24.86 4.04
CA ALA A 283 -27.17 -25.36 5.42
C ALA A 283 -26.08 -26.43 5.62
N LYS A 284 -25.93 -27.37 4.68
CA LYS A 284 -24.87 -28.37 4.73
C LYS A 284 -23.49 -27.79 4.57
N ARG A 285 -23.32 -26.84 3.64
CA ARG A 285 -22.05 -26.17 3.35
C ARG A 285 -21.53 -25.39 4.55
N ILE A 286 -22.38 -24.55 5.15
CA ILE A 286 -21.98 -23.75 6.32
C ILE A 286 -21.65 -24.65 7.52
N LYS A 287 -22.42 -25.72 7.73
CA LYS A 287 -22.16 -26.69 8.78
C LYS A 287 -20.76 -27.30 8.64
N GLN A 288 -20.44 -27.86 7.50
CA GLN A 288 -19.14 -28.48 7.26
C GLN A 288 -17.99 -27.51 7.42
N ARG A 289 -18.16 -26.30 6.89
CA ARG A 289 -17.12 -25.26 6.97
C ARG A 289 -16.83 -24.85 8.39
N VAL A 290 -17.86 -24.48 9.15
CA VAL A 290 -17.69 -23.97 10.52
C VAL A 290 -17.25 -25.07 11.49
N GLU A 291 -17.73 -26.31 11.33
CA GLU A 291 -17.28 -27.44 12.15
C GLU A 291 -15.77 -27.69 11.97
N ASN A 292 -15.26 -27.66 10.71
CA ASN A 292 -13.84 -27.76 10.44
C ASN A 292 -13.04 -26.58 11.05
N ASP A 293 -13.53 -25.36 10.89
CA ASP A 293 -12.88 -24.16 11.43
C ASP A 293 -12.81 -24.24 12.98
N LEU A 294 -13.90 -24.74 13.64
CA LEU A 294 -13.94 -24.93 15.09
C LEU A 294 -13.00 -26.04 15.58
N GLU A 295 -12.85 -27.11 14.82
CA GLU A 295 -11.88 -28.18 15.14
C GLU A 295 -10.45 -27.63 15.09
N MET A 296 -10.10 -26.91 14.03
CA MET A 296 -8.77 -26.27 13.93
C MET A 296 -8.52 -25.26 15.06
N MET A 297 -9.53 -24.46 15.43
CA MET A 297 -9.39 -23.50 16.54
C MET A 297 -9.16 -24.20 17.88
N ARG A 298 -9.78 -25.38 18.12
CA ARG A 298 -9.58 -26.15 19.37
C ARG A 298 -8.21 -26.81 19.46
N GLU A 299 -7.77 -27.40 18.34
CA GLU A 299 -6.52 -28.18 18.30
C GLU A 299 -5.28 -27.29 18.10
N LEU A 300 -5.37 -26.29 17.22
CA LEU A 300 -4.24 -25.45 16.82
C LEU A 300 -4.30 -24.01 17.36
N GLY A 301 -5.46 -23.60 17.90
CA GLY A 301 -5.67 -22.23 18.37
C GLY A 301 -6.03 -21.23 17.26
N TYR A 302 -6.03 -21.63 15.99
CA TYR A 302 -6.38 -20.78 14.86
C TYR A 302 -7.03 -21.61 13.71
N CYS A 303 -7.66 -20.92 12.75
CA CYS A 303 -8.11 -21.51 11.50
C CYS A 303 -7.85 -20.57 10.31
N LYS A 304 -7.85 -21.12 9.08
CA LYS A 304 -7.75 -20.30 7.86
C LYS A 304 -9.00 -19.42 7.71
N GLY A 305 -8.80 -18.10 7.73
CA GLY A 305 -9.91 -17.14 7.68
C GLY A 305 -10.49 -16.82 9.06
N VAL A 306 -9.69 -16.98 10.13
CA VAL A 306 -10.08 -16.67 11.53
C VAL A 306 -10.62 -15.24 11.68
N GLU A 307 -10.19 -14.30 10.84
CA GLU A 307 -10.67 -12.93 10.82
C GLU A 307 -12.19 -12.80 10.61
N ASN A 308 -12.83 -13.79 9.93
CA ASN A 308 -14.29 -13.81 9.76
C ASN A 308 -15.04 -14.08 11.08
N TYR A 309 -14.32 -14.45 12.12
CA TYR A 309 -14.83 -14.69 13.48
C TYR A 309 -14.38 -13.63 14.48
N SER A 310 -13.71 -12.53 14.03
CA SER A 310 -13.13 -11.50 14.90
C SER A 310 -14.12 -10.94 15.92
N ARG A 311 -15.38 -10.74 15.54
CA ARG A 311 -16.44 -10.26 16.43
C ARG A 311 -16.56 -11.07 17.74
N TYR A 312 -16.48 -12.41 17.64
CA TYR A 312 -16.59 -13.28 18.82
C TYR A 312 -15.35 -13.21 19.71
N PHE A 313 -14.16 -13.05 19.11
CA PHE A 313 -12.93 -12.89 19.87
C PHE A 313 -12.86 -11.56 20.60
N ASP A 314 -13.27 -10.49 19.94
CA ASP A 314 -13.32 -9.14 20.51
C ASP A 314 -14.47 -8.98 21.51
N GLY A 315 -15.49 -9.85 21.47
CA GLY A 315 -16.72 -9.71 22.25
C GLY A 315 -17.60 -8.54 21.85
N ARG A 316 -17.50 -8.11 20.58
CA ARG A 316 -18.23 -6.99 20.04
C ARG A 316 -19.69 -7.37 19.69
N PRO A 317 -20.67 -6.45 19.87
CA PRO A 317 -22.02 -6.65 19.37
C PRO A 317 -22.08 -6.79 17.85
N GLU A 318 -23.12 -7.44 17.35
CA GLU A 318 -23.41 -7.53 15.93
C GLU A 318 -23.56 -6.15 15.29
N GLY A 319 -22.95 -5.98 14.09
CA GLY A 319 -22.98 -4.72 13.33
C GLY A 319 -22.05 -3.63 13.82
N SER A 320 -21.37 -3.83 14.96
CA SER A 320 -20.39 -2.86 15.46
C SER A 320 -19.16 -2.77 14.56
N ARG A 321 -18.50 -1.60 14.57
CA ARG A 321 -17.24 -1.43 13.86
C ARG A 321 -16.13 -2.29 14.44
N PRO A 322 -15.19 -2.81 13.63
CA PRO A 322 -14.01 -3.48 14.13
C PRO A 322 -13.04 -2.47 14.76
N PHE A 323 -12.18 -2.96 15.66
CA PHE A 323 -11.00 -2.22 16.05
C PHE A 323 -10.02 -2.10 14.88
N CYS A 324 -9.48 -0.92 14.67
CA CYS A 324 -8.53 -0.64 13.60
C CYS A 324 -7.31 0.13 14.16
N LEU A 325 -6.39 0.56 13.30
CA LEU A 325 -5.21 1.30 13.76
C LEU A 325 -5.56 2.60 14.51
N LEU A 326 -6.67 3.24 14.18
CA LEU A 326 -7.10 4.49 14.83
C LEU A 326 -7.36 4.29 16.33
N ASP A 327 -7.83 3.11 16.74
CA ASP A 327 -8.08 2.78 18.16
C ASP A 327 -6.80 2.65 19.00
N TYR A 328 -5.63 2.60 18.38
CA TYR A 328 -4.33 2.59 19.08
C TYR A 328 -3.77 3.99 19.32
N PHE A 329 -4.32 5.01 18.64
CA PHE A 329 -3.89 6.39 18.83
C PHE A 329 -4.50 7.00 20.10
N PRO A 330 -3.81 7.94 20.75
CA PRO A 330 -4.42 8.77 21.79
C PRO A 330 -5.40 9.78 21.15
N ASP A 331 -6.39 10.24 21.92
CA ASP A 331 -7.48 11.12 21.44
C ASP A 331 -7.02 12.42 20.76
N ASN A 332 -5.81 12.88 21.03
CA ASN A 332 -5.31 14.17 20.57
C ASN A 332 -4.40 14.10 19.34
N PHE A 333 -4.42 13.02 18.58
CA PHE A 333 -3.60 12.91 17.38
C PHE A 333 -4.10 13.80 16.24
N ILE A 334 -3.21 14.12 15.29
CA ILE A 334 -3.54 14.83 14.05
C ILE A 334 -3.50 13.88 12.87
N THR A 335 -4.44 14.03 11.94
CA THR A 335 -4.48 13.26 10.70
C THR A 335 -4.06 14.11 9.51
N VAL A 336 -3.08 13.69 8.77
CA VAL A 336 -2.66 14.27 7.48
C VAL A 336 -3.09 13.32 6.37
N ILE A 337 -3.95 13.77 5.46
CA ILE A 337 -4.41 12.96 4.32
C ILE A 337 -3.73 13.46 3.06
N ASP A 338 -2.72 12.72 2.61
CA ASP A 338 -2.00 13.07 1.39
C ASP A 338 -2.78 12.64 0.14
N GLU A 339 -2.65 13.44 -0.93
CA GLU A 339 -3.44 13.33 -2.16
C GLU A 339 -4.93 13.07 -1.85
N SER A 340 -5.48 13.91 -0.96
CA SER A 340 -6.80 13.75 -0.34
C SER A 340 -7.93 13.55 -1.36
N HIS A 341 -7.83 14.22 -2.52
CA HIS A 341 -8.79 14.10 -3.63
C HIS A 341 -8.88 12.68 -4.24
N VAL A 342 -7.89 11.80 -3.95
CA VAL A 342 -7.91 10.37 -4.32
C VAL A 342 -8.19 9.52 -3.08
N THR A 343 -7.57 9.84 -1.96
CA THR A 343 -7.63 9.06 -0.72
C THR A 343 -9.06 9.04 -0.15
N ILE A 344 -9.75 10.16 -0.11
CA ILE A 344 -11.13 10.26 0.42
C ILE A 344 -12.13 9.42 -0.38
N PRO A 345 -12.21 9.52 -1.73
CA PRO A 345 -13.07 8.65 -2.52
C PRO A 345 -12.78 7.16 -2.33
N GLN A 346 -11.51 6.78 -2.14
CA GLN A 346 -11.11 5.40 -1.88
C GLN A 346 -11.67 4.92 -0.54
N ILE A 347 -11.52 5.69 0.53
CA ILE A 347 -12.08 5.37 1.85
C ILE A 347 -13.60 5.16 1.75
N ARG A 348 -14.31 6.03 1.03
CA ARG A 348 -15.77 5.91 0.81
C ARG A 348 -16.16 4.63 0.08
N GLY A 349 -15.35 4.19 -0.90
CA GLY A 349 -15.64 3.01 -1.73
C GLY A 349 -15.34 1.67 -1.06
N MET A 350 -14.45 1.63 -0.08
CA MET A 350 -13.92 0.37 0.48
C MET A 350 -15.00 -0.50 1.13
N TYR A 351 -15.86 0.08 1.96
CA TYR A 351 -16.91 -0.65 2.67
C TYR A 351 -17.90 -1.33 1.70
N GLY A 352 -18.36 -0.62 0.68
CA GLY A 352 -19.36 -1.15 -0.26
C GLY A 352 -18.87 -2.38 -1.04
N GLY A 353 -17.63 -2.36 -1.49
CA GLY A 353 -17.01 -3.48 -2.19
C GLY A 353 -16.84 -4.72 -1.31
N ASP A 354 -16.35 -4.54 -0.08
CA ASP A 354 -16.17 -5.62 0.89
C ASP A 354 -17.52 -6.22 1.31
N PHE A 355 -18.52 -5.38 1.61
CA PHE A 355 -19.86 -5.79 1.99
C PHE A 355 -20.54 -6.62 0.90
N SER A 356 -20.51 -6.18 -0.36
CA SER A 356 -21.11 -6.91 -1.48
C SER A 356 -20.49 -8.30 -1.65
N ARG A 357 -19.17 -8.40 -1.60
CA ARG A 357 -18.46 -9.68 -1.69
C ARG A 357 -18.79 -10.63 -0.56
N LYS A 358 -18.80 -10.15 0.68
CA LYS A 358 -19.10 -10.98 1.87
C LYS A 358 -20.56 -11.35 1.99
N SER A 359 -21.49 -10.49 1.53
CA SER A 359 -22.91 -10.82 1.48
C SER A 359 -23.17 -12.06 0.64
N ASN A 360 -22.51 -12.19 -0.52
CA ASN A 360 -22.62 -13.42 -1.32
C ASN A 360 -22.09 -14.65 -0.56
N LEU A 361 -20.95 -14.52 0.16
CA LEU A 361 -20.42 -15.65 0.94
C LEU A 361 -21.36 -16.08 2.07
N VAL A 362 -22.05 -15.16 2.71
CA VAL A 362 -23.04 -15.45 3.76
C VAL A 362 -24.31 -16.03 3.17
N GLU A 363 -24.86 -15.44 2.11
CA GLU A 363 -26.12 -15.85 1.49
C GLU A 363 -26.06 -17.28 0.89
N TYR A 364 -24.89 -17.66 0.40
CA TYR A 364 -24.67 -18.99 -0.20
C TYR A 364 -23.99 -20.00 0.74
N GLY A 365 -23.96 -19.72 2.05
CA GLY A 365 -23.53 -20.66 3.08
C GLY A 365 -22.02 -20.93 3.13
N PHE A 366 -21.17 -20.02 2.68
CA PHE A 366 -19.71 -20.14 2.82
C PHE A 366 -19.18 -19.54 4.12
N ARG A 367 -19.89 -18.53 4.68
CA ARG A 367 -19.50 -17.87 5.92
C ARG A 367 -20.73 -17.56 6.79
N LEU A 368 -20.51 -17.49 8.12
CA LEU A 368 -21.51 -17.00 9.06
C LEU A 368 -21.73 -15.48 8.88
N PRO A 369 -22.92 -14.95 9.30
CA PRO A 369 -23.19 -13.51 9.25
C PRO A 369 -22.13 -12.65 9.93
N ALA A 370 -21.44 -13.16 10.97
CA ALA A 370 -20.34 -12.50 11.64
C ALA A 370 -19.19 -12.08 10.71
N ALA A 371 -19.03 -12.72 9.55
CA ALA A 371 -18.05 -12.31 8.56
C ALA A 371 -18.27 -10.88 8.03
N LEU A 372 -19.51 -10.38 8.08
CA LEU A 372 -19.85 -9.01 7.70
C LEU A 372 -19.31 -7.96 8.67
N ASP A 373 -19.03 -8.35 9.93
CA ASP A 373 -18.49 -7.47 10.96
C ASP A 373 -16.96 -7.35 10.93
N ASN A 374 -16.28 -8.21 10.15
CA ASN A 374 -14.87 -8.03 9.79
C ASN A 374 -14.78 -7.22 8.50
N ARG A 375 -14.77 -5.93 8.59
CA ARG A 375 -14.92 -4.98 7.48
C ARG A 375 -14.04 -3.76 7.66
N PRO A 376 -13.74 -3.00 6.60
CA PRO A 376 -13.18 -1.67 6.79
C PRO A 376 -14.20 -0.76 7.48
N LEU A 377 -13.72 0.32 8.09
CA LEU A 377 -14.60 1.36 8.60
C LEU A 377 -15.50 1.91 7.49
N LYS A 378 -16.73 2.24 7.84
CA LYS A 378 -17.56 3.12 7.01
C LYS A 378 -16.98 4.53 7.03
N PHE A 379 -17.29 5.32 6.01
CA PHE A 379 -16.75 6.69 5.94
C PHE A 379 -17.14 7.55 7.14
N ASP A 380 -18.39 7.43 7.62
CA ASP A 380 -18.86 8.19 8.78
C ASP A 380 -18.13 7.75 10.06
N GLU A 381 -17.91 6.44 10.24
CA GLU A 381 -17.11 5.90 11.36
C GLU A 381 -15.66 6.41 11.32
N PHE A 382 -15.05 6.43 10.14
CA PHE A 382 -13.72 7.02 9.95
C PHE A 382 -13.70 8.50 10.32
N TYR A 383 -14.71 9.26 9.87
CA TYR A 383 -14.82 10.69 10.14
C TYR A 383 -15.00 11.01 11.62
N GLU A 384 -15.70 10.14 12.36
CA GLU A 384 -15.86 10.27 13.82
C GLU A 384 -14.57 10.03 14.58
N GLU A 385 -13.78 9.03 14.16
CA GLU A 385 -12.53 8.64 14.82
C GLU A 385 -11.36 9.61 14.56
N VAL A 386 -11.32 10.26 13.39
CA VAL A 386 -10.29 11.25 13.11
C VAL A 386 -10.66 12.60 13.73
N GLY A 387 -9.77 13.15 14.53
CA GLY A 387 -9.94 14.45 15.18
C GLY A 387 -9.76 15.62 14.20
N GLN A 388 -8.61 16.30 14.31
CA GLN A 388 -8.23 17.37 13.40
C GLN A 388 -7.55 16.82 12.16
N VAL A 389 -7.95 17.31 10.98
CA VAL A 389 -7.51 16.78 9.68
C VAL A 389 -6.88 17.87 8.82
N LEU A 390 -5.68 17.57 8.32
CA LEU A 390 -5.02 18.33 7.26
C LEU A 390 -5.17 17.59 5.93
N TYR A 391 -5.98 18.13 5.03
CA TYR A 391 -6.07 17.65 3.65
C TYR A 391 -4.96 18.26 2.81
N VAL A 392 -4.11 17.42 2.23
CA VAL A 392 -2.99 17.85 1.38
C VAL A 392 -3.26 17.45 -0.06
N SER A 393 -3.30 18.42 -0.98
CA SER A 393 -3.56 18.14 -2.38
C SER A 393 -3.08 19.26 -3.29
N ALA A 394 -2.69 18.92 -4.53
CA ALA A 394 -2.48 19.91 -5.58
C ALA A 394 -3.79 20.35 -6.26
N THR A 395 -4.86 19.56 -6.11
CA THR A 395 -6.18 19.73 -6.72
C THR A 395 -7.27 19.26 -5.77
N PRO A 396 -7.55 19.98 -4.66
CA PRO A 396 -8.59 19.61 -3.70
C PRO A 396 -9.94 19.36 -4.37
N ALA A 397 -10.73 18.44 -3.83
CA ALA A 397 -12.09 18.15 -4.30
C ALA A 397 -13.14 18.92 -3.53
N GLU A 398 -14.39 18.84 -3.98
CA GLU A 398 -15.53 19.52 -3.31
C GLU A 398 -15.68 19.13 -1.84
N TYR A 399 -15.37 17.88 -1.51
CA TYR A 399 -15.49 17.41 -0.13
C TYR A 399 -14.54 18.17 0.80
N GLU A 400 -13.26 18.24 0.46
CA GLU A 400 -12.26 18.91 1.28
C GLU A 400 -12.53 20.40 1.39
N LEU A 401 -12.97 21.03 0.29
CA LEU A 401 -13.35 22.45 0.27
C LEU A 401 -14.59 22.72 1.14
N LYS A 402 -15.55 21.80 1.14
CA LYS A 402 -16.73 21.91 2.01
C LYS A 402 -16.36 21.75 3.48
N GLU A 403 -15.54 20.75 3.82
CA GLU A 403 -15.11 20.50 5.20
C GLU A 403 -14.25 21.63 5.78
N SER A 404 -13.49 22.33 4.93
CA SER A 404 -12.71 23.53 5.32
C SER A 404 -13.47 24.84 5.18
N GLU A 405 -14.80 24.80 4.96
CA GLU A 405 -15.65 26.00 4.75
C GLU A 405 -15.13 26.90 3.61
N GLY A 406 -14.45 26.33 2.63
CA GLY A 406 -13.83 27.03 1.51
C GLY A 406 -12.51 27.72 1.84
N ILE A 407 -12.00 27.57 3.06
CA ILE A 407 -10.71 28.12 3.48
C ILE A 407 -9.59 27.18 3.00
N VAL A 408 -8.69 27.72 2.17
CA VAL A 408 -7.58 26.97 1.58
C VAL A 408 -6.29 27.74 1.83
N VAL A 409 -5.30 27.06 2.40
CA VAL A 409 -3.94 27.58 2.53
C VAL A 409 -3.17 27.23 1.26
N GLU A 410 -2.78 28.23 0.49
CA GLU A 410 -2.07 28.03 -0.79
C GLU A 410 -0.55 27.94 -0.59
N GLN A 411 0.07 27.00 -1.28
CA GLN A 411 1.52 26.84 -1.36
C GLN A 411 1.91 26.62 -2.82
N LEU A 412 2.04 27.71 -3.57
CA LEU A 412 2.25 27.71 -5.02
C LEU A 412 3.72 27.91 -5.41
N ILE A 413 4.51 28.52 -4.56
CA ILE A 413 5.93 28.80 -4.84
C ILE A 413 6.78 27.54 -4.67
N ARG A 414 7.55 27.21 -5.71
CA ARG A 414 8.61 26.19 -5.65
C ARG A 414 9.91 26.85 -5.22
N PRO A 415 10.56 26.35 -4.17
CA PRO A 415 11.87 26.87 -3.74
C PRO A 415 12.95 26.83 -4.83
N THR A 416 12.83 25.89 -5.78
CA THR A 416 13.76 25.75 -6.93
C THR A 416 13.60 26.82 -8.00
N GLY A 417 12.55 27.62 -7.94
CA GLY A 417 12.22 28.62 -8.94
C GLY A 417 11.63 28.06 -10.26
N VAL A 418 11.48 26.72 -10.38
CA VAL A 418 10.96 26.10 -11.62
C VAL A 418 9.51 26.48 -11.84
N LEU A 419 9.21 26.96 -13.05
CA LEU A 419 7.86 27.39 -13.44
C LEU A 419 6.95 26.19 -13.78
N ASP A 420 5.65 26.36 -13.62
CA ASP A 420 4.70 25.43 -14.25
C ASP A 420 4.93 25.41 -15.78
N PRO A 421 4.80 24.24 -16.45
CA PRO A 421 5.03 24.16 -17.89
C PRO A 421 3.98 24.99 -18.64
N PRO A 422 4.35 25.71 -19.71
CA PRO A 422 3.37 26.32 -20.58
C PRO A 422 2.49 25.24 -21.24
N ILE A 423 1.22 25.57 -21.50
CA ILE A 423 0.27 24.70 -22.18
C ILE A 423 0.10 25.22 -23.60
N ASP A 424 0.35 24.37 -24.58
CA ASP A 424 0.15 24.64 -26.00
C ASP A 424 -1.02 23.78 -26.51
N VAL A 425 -2.00 24.39 -27.17
CA VAL A 425 -3.15 23.70 -27.71
C VAL A 425 -2.97 23.58 -29.22
N ARG A 426 -2.93 22.34 -29.72
CA ARG A 426 -2.70 22.04 -31.12
C ARG A 426 -3.87 21.23 -31.72
N PRO A 427 -4.15 21.34 -33.05
CA PRO A 427 -5.25 20.61 -33.68
C PRO A 427 -5.04 19.10 -33.63
N ILE A 428 -6.14 18.34 -33.56
CA ILE A 428 -6.12 16.87 -33.58
C ILE A 428 -5.61 16.35 -34.95
N ARG A 429 -5.94 17.05 -36.03
CA ARG A 429 -5.47 16.66 -37.36
C ARG A 429 -3.95 16.75 -37.45
N GLY A 430 -3.31 15.62 -37.73
CA GLY A 430 -1.83 15.53 -37.76
C GLY A 430 -1.16 15.39 -36.41
N GLN A 431 -1.93 15.15 -35.32
CA GLN A 431 -1.39 15.05 -33.94
C GLN A 431 -0.29 14.01 -33.81
N ILE A 432 -0.32 12.90 -34.54
CA ILE A 432 0.70 11.84 -34.43
C ILE A 432 2.02 12.26 -35.08
N ASP A 433 1.96 12.93 -36.24
CA ASP A 433 3.17 13.43 -36.91
C ASP A 433 3.84 14.54 -36.08
N ASP A 434 3.03 15.44 -35.53
CA ASP A 434 3.49 16.52 -34.66
C ASP A 434 4.09 15.96 -33.36
N LEU A 435 3.41 15.00 -32.74
CA LEU A 435 3.92 14.29 -31.54
C LEU A 435 5.26 13.60 -31.85
N LEU A 436 5.39 12.91 -32.97
CA LEU A 436 6.64 12.24 -33.37
C LEU A 436 7.78 13.24 -33.55
N HIS A 437 7.52 14.41 -34.15
CA HIS A 437 8.51 15.48 -34.23
C HIS A 437 8.95 15.97 -32.86
N GLU A 438 8.02 16.24 -31.94
CA GLU A 438 8.32 16.67 -30.56
C GLU A 438 9.10 15.60 -29.79
N ILE A 439 8.75 14.32 -29.94
CA ILE A 439 9.51 13.21 -29.35
C ILE A 439 10.97 13.27 -29.85
N GLN A 440 11.21 13.40 -31.14
CA GLN A 440 12.56 13.47 -31.71
C GLN A 440 13.37 14.66 -31.16
N VAL A 441 12.73 15.82 -30.97
CA VAL A 441 13.37 17.01 -30.40
C VAL A 441 13.77 16.77 -28.95
N ARG A 442 12.95 16.05 -28.16
CA ARG A 442 13.23 15.77 -26.74
C ARG A 442 14.24 14.66 -26.54
N THR A 443 14.14 13.58 -27.30
CA THR A 443 15.11 12.47 -27.28
C THR A 443 16.51 12.91 -27.65
N ALA A 444 16.65 13.80 -28.62
CA ALA A 444 17.94 14.41 -28.96
C ALA A 444 18.60 15.15 -27.79
N LYS A 445 17.82 15.63 -26.83
CA LYS A 445 18.28 16.28 -25.59
C LYS A 445 18.38 15.30 -24.41
N LYS A 446 18.11 14.01 -24.63
CA LYS A 446 18.02 12.99 -23.57
C LYS A 446 16.94 13.27 -22.51
N GLU A 447 15.89 13.99 -22.91
CA GLU A 447 14.71 14.26 -22.10
C GLU A 447 13.66 13.20 -22.35
N ARG A 448 12.71 13.02 -21.40
CA ARG A 448 11.65 12.00 -21.45
C ARG A 448 10.31 12.62 -21.79
N VAL A 449 9.46 11.81 -22.41
CA VAL A 449 8.13 12.21 -22.88
C VAL A 449 7.06 11.31 -22.27
N LEU A 450 5.97 11.93 -21.77
CA LEU A 450 4.77 11.22 -21.34
C LEU A 450 3.63 11.50 -22.33
N VAL A 451 2.92 10.45 -22.74
CA VAL A 451 1.77 10.57 -23.64
C VAL A 451 0.53 9.96 -23.00
N THR A 452 -0.55 10.72 -22.89
CA THR A 452 -1.81 10.22 -22.35
C THR A 452 -2.84 9.99 -23.44
N THR A 453 -3.45 8.80 -23.44
CA THR A 453 -4.53 8.38 -24.34
C THR A 453 -5.84 8.21 -23.59
N LEU A 454 -6.95 7.98 -24.30
CA LEU A 454 -8.27 7.75 -23.69
C LEU A 454 -8.54 6.28 -23.38
N THR A 455 -7.95 5.36 -24.14
CA THR A 455 -8.21 3.93 -24.00
C THR A 455 -6.93 3.09 -24.03
N LYS A 456 -6.99 1.89 -23.46
CA LYS A 456 -5.89 0.91 -23.50
C LYS A 456 -5.48 0.58 -24.94
N LYS A 457 -6.46 0.30 -25.83
CA LYS A 457 -6.20 0.00 -27.22
C LYS A 457 -5.47 1.14 -27.96
N MET A 458 -5.82 2.40 -27.66
CA MET A 458 -5.10 3.54 -28.23
C MET A 458 -3.64 3.58 -27.74
N ALA A 459 -3.40 3.29 -26.45
CA ALA A 459 -2.05 3.24 -25.90
C ALA A 459 -1.22 2.14 -26.58
N GLU A 460 -1.76 0.93 -26.71
CA GLU A 460 -1.13 -0.20 -27.38
C GLU A 460 -0.81 0.11 -28.85
N HIS A 461 -1.81 0.54 -29.63
CA HIS A 461 -1.62 0.87 -31.06
C HIS A 461 -0.62 2.01 -31.26
N LEU A 462 -0.64 3.03 -30.41
CA LEU A 462 0.34 4.13 -30.50
C LEU A 462 1.75 3.64 -30.16
N THR A 463 1.89 2.75 -29.19
CA THR A 463 3.17 2.15 -28.83
C THR A 463 3.73 1.32 -29.99
N ASP A 464 2.90 0.48 -30.60
CA ASP A 464 3.30 -0.35 -31.74
C ASP A 464 3.71 0.52 -32.95
N PHE A 465 2.95 1.59 -33.22
CA PHE A 465 3.28 2.54 -34.27
C PHE A 465 4.63 3.22 -34.03
N LEU A 466 4.84 3.76 -32.81
CA LEU A 466 6.07 4.48 -32.45
C LEU A 466 7.29 3.55 -32.46
N ARG A 467 7.16 2.30 -32.00
CA ARG A 467 8.18 1.27 -32.12
C ARG A 467 8.51 0.96 -33.58
N GLY A 468 7.48 0.88 -34.41
CA GLY A 468 7.63 0.65 -35.87
C GLY A 468 8.42 1.74 -36.60
N VAL A 469 8.42 2.97 -36.09
CA VAL A 469 9.22 4.09 -36.61
C VAL A 469 10.52 4.33 -35.85
N GLY A 470 10.90 3.40 -34.95
CA GLY A 470 12.20 3.39 -34.28
C GLY A 470 12.25 4.19 -32.96
N VAL A 471 11.12 4.61 -32.40
CA VAL A 471 11.08 5.27 -31.10
C VAL A 471 11.14 4.22 -29.97
N GLN A 472 12.05 4.40 -29.00
CA GLN A 472 12.11 3.58 -27.80
C GLN A 472 10.99 4.01 -26.86
N CYS A 473 9.94 3.19 -26.75
CA CYS A 473 8.76 3.52 -25.95
C CYS A 473 8.17 2.29 -25.25
N GLU A 474 7.53 2.54 -24.12
CA GLU A 474 6.76 1.56 -23.35
C GLU A 474 5.36 2.10 -23.05
N TYR A 475 4.43 1.19 -22.73
CA TYR A 475 3.10 1.59 -22.29
C TYR A 475 2.75 0.99 -20.93
N ILE A 476 1.91 1.71 -20.19
CA ILE A 476 1.36 1.26 -18.91
C ILE A 476 -0.17 1.36 -18.93
N HIS A 477 -0.85 0.35 -18.39
CA HIS A 477 -2.28 0.38 -18.13
C HIS A 477 -2.62 -0.23 -16.74
N SER A 478 -3.92 -0.26 -16.40
CA SER A 478 -4.40 -0.73 -15.08
C SER A 478 -4.06 -2.18 -14.75
N ASP A 479 -3.78 -3.02 -15.76
CA ASP A 479 -3.56 -4.45 -15.61
C ASP A 479 -2.08 -4.80 -15.41
N VAL A 480 -1.19 -3.79 -15.52
CA VAL A 480 0.23 -3.93 -15.20
C VAL A 480 0.36 -4.00 -13.68
N ASP A 481 1.01 -5.04 -13.21
CA ASP A 481 1.28 -5.29 -11.81
C ASP A 481 2.12 -4.16 -11.18
N THR A 482 2.04 -4.01 -9.87
CA THR A 482 2.69 -2.92 -9.14
C THR A 482 4.21 -2.96 -9.27
N LEU A 483 4.82 -4.13 -9.24
CA LEU A 483 6.28 -4.29 -9.37
C LEU A 483 6.75 -3.98 -10.79
N GLU A 484 6.04 -4.49 -11.78
CA GLU A 484 6.34 -4.20 -13.19
C GLU A 484 6.19 -2.70 -13.49
N ARG A 485 5.19 -2.04 -12.89
CA ARG A 485 5.03 -0.59 -13.01
C ARG A 485 6.23 0.16 -12.44
N VAL A 486 6.77 -0.24 -11.30
CA VAL A 486 7.96 0.39 -10.70
C VAL A 486 9.17 0.19 -11.62
N ARG A 487 9.37 -1.02 -12.16
CA ARG A 487 10.45 -1.31 -13.12
C ARG A 487 10.38 -0.44 -14.37
N ILE A 488 9.20 -0.33 -14.98
CA ILE A 488 9.00 0.52 -16.17
C ILE A 488 9.35 1.98 -15.87
N LEU A 489 9.02 2.47 -14.67
CA LEU A 489 9.35 3.85 -14.27
C LEU A 489 10.83 4.05 -13.99
N ASP A 490 11.50 3.09 -13.39
CA ASP A 490 12.95 3.12 -13.18
C ASP A 490 13.71 3.01 -14.51
N ASP A 491 13.23 2.19 -15.44
CA ASP A 491 13.76 2.08 -16.79
C ASP A 491 13.61 3.39 -17.60
N LEU A 492 12.45 4.09 -17.45
CA LEU A 492 12.27 5.42 -18.03
C LEU A 492 13.29 6.43 -17.46
N ARG A 493 13.53 6.40 -16.15
CA ARG A 493 14.52 7.25 -15.48
C ARG A 493 15.94 6.93 -15.91
N ALA A 494 16.27 5.65 -15.94
CA ALA A 494 17.58 5.17 -16.38
C ALA A 494 17.84 5.47 -17.87
N GLY A 495 16.76 5.71 -18.66
CA GLY A 495 16.84 5.98 -20.07
C GLY A 495 16.92 4.74 -20.95
N ALA A 496 16.42 3.62 -20.45
CA ALA A 496 16.25 2.41 -21.24
C ALA A 496 15.25 2.65 -22.39
N PHE A 497 14.30 3.56 -22.21
CA PHE A 497 13.43 4.07 -23.26
C PHE A 497 13.07 5.55 -23.01
N ASP A 498 12.53 6.25 -24.02
CA ASP A 498 12.36 7.70 -24.01
C ASP A 498 10.92 8.16 -23.81
N VAL A 499 9.95 7.32 -24.21
CA VAL A 499 8.52 7.68 -24.24
C VAL A 499 7.70 6.68 -23.45
N LEU A 500 6.92 7.18 -22.50
CA LEU A 500 5.94 6.39 -21.77
C LEU A 500 4.53 6.77 -22.15
N ILE A 501 3.74 5.78 -22.58
CA ILE A 501 2.36 5.96 -23.06
C ILE A 501 1.39 5.32 -22.08
N GLY A 502 0.24 5.95 -21.85
CA GLY A 502 -0.79 5.31 -21.04
C GLY A 502 -2.09 6.08 -20.89
N VAL A 503 -3.09 5.42 -20.29
CA VAL A 503 -4.45 5.95 -20.15
C VAL A 503 -4.61 6.80 -18.91
N ASN A 504 -4.06 6.37 -17.79
CA ASN A 504 -4.25 6.97 -16.48
C ASN A 504 -2.94 6.98 -15.67
N LEU A 505 -1.83 7.08 -16.36
CA LEU A 505 -0.47 6.93 -15.87
C LEU A 505 -0.12 7.81 -14.68
N LEU A 506 -0.83 8.92 -14.50
CA LEU A 506 -0.25 10.11 -13.94
C LEU A 506 -0.96 10.57 -12.66
N ARG A 507 -1.86 9.74 -12.12
CA ARG A 507 -2.59 10.08 -10.89
C ARG A 507 -1.78 9.92 -9.61
N GLU A 508 -0.72 9.11 -9.62
CA GLU A 508 -0.05 8.69 -8.39
C GLU A 508 1.38 9.22 -8.32
N GLY A 509 1.62 10.22 -7.50
CA GLY A 509 2.87 10.62 -6.84
C GLY A 509 4.24 10.48 -7.54
N LEU A 510 4.28 10.26 -8.87
CA LEU A 510 5.51 10.04 -9.61
C LEU A 510 6.32 11.32 -9.74
N ASP A 511 7.51 11.28 -9.22
CA ASP A 511 8.51 12.33 -9.34
C ASP A 511 9.47 12.01 -10.49
N LEU A 512 9.20 12.59 -11.67
CA LEU A 512 9.96 12.36 -12.90
C LEU A 512 10.58 13.69 -13.41
N PRO A 513 11.66 14.17 -12.81
CA PRO A 513 12.28 15.42 -13.24
C PRO A 513 12.88 15.35 -14.65
N GLU A 514 13.06 14.15 -15.21
CA GLU A 514 13.56 13.91 -16.55
C GLU A 514 12.52 14.21 -17.64
N VAL A 515 11.23 14.24 -17.27
CA VAL A 515 10.12 14.50 -18.20
C VAL A 515 10.04 15.98 -18.53
N SER A 516 10.27 16.31 -19.79
CA SER A 516 10.16 17.67 -20.33
C SER A 516 8.92 17.87 -21.19
N LEU A 517 8.29 16.82 -21.70
CA LEU A 517 7.06 16.91 -22.49
C LEU A 517 5.97 16.00 -21.94
N VAL A 518 4.80 16.59 -21.79
CA VAL A 518 3.56 15.85 -21.56
C VAL A 518 2.60 16.13 -22.72
N ALA A 519 2.24 15.10 -23.46
CA ALA A 519 1.29 15.18 -24.57
C ALA A 519 -0.05 14.55 -24.17
N VAL A 520 -1.12 15.30 -24.33
CA VAL A 520 -2.49 14.86 -24.05
C VAL A 520 -3.24 14.73 -25.37
N LEU A 521 -3.46 13.50 -25.84
CA LEU A 521 -4.23 13.24 -27.05
C LEU A 521 -5.72 13.38 -26.76
N ASP A 522 -6.48 13.86 -27.76
CA ASP A 522 -7.93 14.05 -27.67
C ASP A 522 -8.34 14.79 -26.38
N ALA A 523 -7.71 15.92 -26.10
CA ALA A 523 -7.91 16.68 -24.87
C ALA A 523 -9.32 17.32 -24.79
N ASP A 524 -10.00 17.51 -25.91
CA ASP A 524 -11.37 18.03 -26.03
C ASP A 524 -12.48 17.00 -25.75
N LYS A 525 -12.13 15.74 -25.55
CA LYS A 525 -13.11 14.69 -25.21
C LYS A 525 -13.41 14.73 -23.73
N GLU A 526 -14.33 15.61 -23.32
CA GLU A 526 -14.71 15.75 -21.91
C GLU A 526 -15.10 14.44 -21.27
N GLY A 527 -14.69 14.28 -20.01
CA GLY A 527 -14.93 13.09 -19.19
C GLY A 527 -13.97 13.01 -18.02
N PHE A 528 -14.05 11.92 -17.28
CA PHE A 528 -13.25 11.70 -16.09
C PHE A 528 -11.72 11.85 -16.30
N LEU A 529 -11.21 11.41 -17.46
CA LEU A 529 -9.79 11.47 -17.83
C LEU A 529 -9.35 12.85 -18.39
N ARG A 530 -10.29 13.71 -18.70
CA ARG A 530 -10.08 15.04 -19.28
C ARG A 530 -10.78 16.13 -18.48
N SER A 531 -11.13 15.85 -17.22
CA SER A 531 -11.60 16.88 -16.27
C SER A 531 -10.48 17.87 -15.95
N ALA A 532 -10.82 19.08 -15.53
CA ALA A 532 -9.84 20.11 -15.15
C ALA A 532 -8.81 19.58 -14.13
N ARG A 533 -9.27 18.76 -13.16
CA ARG A 533 -8.38 18.12 -12.18
C ARG A 533 -7.39 17.15 -12.84
N ALA A 534 -7.87 16.27 -13.73
CA ALA A 534 -7.03 15.29 -14.41
C ALA A 534 -6.00 15.98 -15.32
N LEU A 535 -6.41 17.02 -16.04
CA LEU A 535 -5.54 17.81 -16.91
C LEU A 535 -4.48 18.57 -16.11
N THR A 536 -4.86 19.22 -15.00
CA THR A 536 -3.93 19.93 -14.11
C THR A 536 -2.88 19.00 -13.49
N GLN A 537 -3.28 17.81 -13.06
CA GLN A 537 -2.35 16.81 -12.53
C GLN A 537 -1.39 16.28 -13.59
N THR A 538 -1.92 16.04 -14.78
CA THR A 538 -1.14 15.59 -15.95
C THR A 538 -0.13 16.66 -16.35
N ALA A 539 -0.53 17.91 -16.46
CA ALA A 539 0.34 19.05 -16.74
C ALA A 539 1.45 19.18 -15.66
N GLY A 540 1.11 19.00 -14.39
CA GLY A 540 2.05 19.07 -13.28
C GLY A 540 3.20 18.05 -13.34
N ARG A 541 3.14 17.02 -14.20
CA ARG A 541 4.24 16.04 -14.36
C ARG A 541 5.47 16.63 -15.06
N ALA A 542 5.28 17.61 -15.95
CA ALA A 542 6.40 18.35 -16.55
C ALA A 542 6.86 19.53 -15.70
N ALA A 543 6.24 19.81 -14.58
CA ALA A 543 6.51 21.00 -13.75
C ALA A 543 7.82 20.93 -12.92
N ARG A 544 8.61 19.88 -13.05
CA ARG A 544 9.93 19.73 -12.40
C ARG A 544 11.09 19.91 -13.36
N ASN A 545 10.79 19.98 -14.65
CA ASN A 545 11.79 20.21 -15.69
C ASN A 545 11.78 21.68 -16.09
N VAL A 546 12.96 22.29 -16.20
CA VAL A 546 13.10 23.70 -16.62
C VAL A 546 12.58 23.88 -18.05
N ASN A 547 12.68 22.85 -18.90
CA ASN A 547 12.22 22.81 -20.29
C ASN A 547 10.80 22.25 -20.43
N GLY A 548 10.03 22.18 -19.32
CA GLY A 548 8.71 21.59 -19.28
C GLY A 548 7.75 22.23 -20.29
N LEU A 549 7.04 21.38 -21.05
CA LEU A 549 5.99 21.76 -21.99
C LEU A 549 4.83 20.78 -21.89
N VAL A 550 3.60 21.29 -22.00
CA VAL A 550 2.39 20.48 -22.14
C VAL A 550 1.76 20.76 -23.49
N ILE A 551 1.49 19.73 -24.28
CA ILE A 551 0.74 19.86 -25.52
C ILE A 551 -0.61 19.19 -25.34
N MET A 552 -1.69 19.93 -25.56
CA MET A 552 -3.06 19.41 -25.60
C MET A 552 -3.54 19.38 -27.04
N TYR A 553 -3.73 18.19 -27.60
CA TYR A 553 -4.30 18.05 -28.93
C TYR A 553 -5.82 18.12 -28.85
N ALA A 554 -6.39 19.18 -29.42
CA ALA A 554 -7.81 19.49 -29.33
C ALA A 554 -8.24 20.36 -30.51
N ASP A 555 -9.45 20.15 -31.06
CA ASP A 555 -10.03 21.00 -32.11
C ASP A 555 -10.80 22.18 -31.49
N HIS A 556 -11.17 22.10 -30.23
CA HIS A 556 -11.80 23.20 -29.49
C HIS A 556 -11.36 23.16 -28.01
N ILE A 557 -11.33 24.32 -27.38
CA ILE A 557 -11.01 24.42 -25.97
C ILE A 557 -12.27 24.20 -25.14
N THR A 558 -12.24 23.20 -24.23
CA THR A 558 -13.34 22.90 -23.32
C THR A 558 -13.21 23.69 -22.02
N ASP A 559 -14.27 23.75 -21.22
CA ASP A 559 -14.24 24.43 -19.93
C ASP A 559 -13.16 23.85 -18.99
N SER A 560 -12.98 22.53 -19.02
CA SER A 560 -11.93 21.83 -18.28
C SER A 560 -10.52 22.23 -18.71
N MET A 561 -10.29 22.36 -20.01
CA MET A 561 -9.02 22.84 -20.57
C MET A 561 -8.79 24.30 -20.20
N GLN A 562 -9.81 25.17 -20.37
CA GLN A 562 -9.68 26.60 -20.03
C GLN A 562 -9.32 26.80 -18.57
N THR A 563 -10.02 26.12 -17.65
CA THR A 563 -9.71 26.16 -16.22
C THR A 563 -8.26 25.75 -15.92
N THR A 564 -7.76 24.71 -16.60
CA THR A 564 -6.39 24.22 -16.45
C THR A 564 -5.37 25.25 -16.98
N ILE A 565 -5.65 25.87 -18.12
CA ILE A 565 -4.79 26.89 -18.74
C ILE A 565 -4.71 28.11 -17.84
N ASP A 566 -5.84 28.64 -17.40
CA ASP A 566 -5.93 29.84 -16.56
C ASP A 566 -5.21 29.62 -15.22
N GLU A 567 -5.42 28.48 -14.57
CA GLU A 567 -4.75 28.17 -13.32
C GLU A 567 -3.23 28.00 -13.51
N THR A 568 -2.79 27.39 -14.60
CA THR A 568 -1.36 27.24 -14.91
C THR A 568 -0.73 28.60 -15.15
N LEU A 569 -1.41 29.51 -15.86
CA LEU A 569 -0.93 30.89 -16.07
C LEU A 569 -0.83 31.66 -14.77
N ARG A 570 -1.85 31.63 -13.89
CA ARG A 570 -1.85 32.24 -12.58
C ARG A 570 -0.64 31.79 -11.73
N ARG A 571 -0.38 30.48 -11.71
CA ARG A 571 0.76 29.90 -10.97
C ARG A 571 2.09 30.33 -11.54
N ARG A 572 2.22 30.37 -12.86
CA ARG A 572 3.44 30.86 -13.53
C ARG A 572 3.72 32.32 -13.21
N GLU A 573 2.73 33.21 -13.28
CA GLU A 573 2.87 34.61 -12.95
C GLU A 573 3.32 34.83 -11.52
N LYS A 574 2.70 34.13 -10.56
CA LYS A 574 3.09 34.18 -9.13
C LYS A 574 4.55 33.72 -8.92
N GLN A 575 4.94 32.62 -9.59
CA GLN A 575 6.31 32.11 -9.49
C GLN A 575 7.33 33.04 -10.14
N ILE A 576 7.00 33.65 -11.31
CA ILE A 576 7.90 34.63 -11.99
C ILE A 576 8.09 35.85 -11.12
N ALA A 577 7.01 36.40 -10.55
CA ALA A 577 7.10 37.54 -9.63
C ALA A 577 8.03 37.24 -8.44
N TYR A 578 7.82 36.09 -7.79
CA TYR A 578 8.67 35.63 -6.69
C TYR A 578 10.14 35.45 -7.11
N ASN A 579 10.40 34.80 -8.25
CA ASN A 579 11.77 34.62 -8.75
C ASN A 579 12.48 35.96 -9.03
N THR A 580 11.72 36.91 -9.58
CA THR A 580 12.26 38.26 -9.89
C THR A 580 12.60 39.01 -8.62
N GLU A 581 11.70 39.01 -7.64
CA GLU A 581 11.89 39.71 -6.36
C GLU A 581 13.09 39.15 -5.57
N HIS A 582 13.23 37.80 -5.57
CA HIS A 582 14.28 37.13 -4.81
C HIS A 582 15.52 36.75 -5.62
N HIS A 583 15.63 37.23 -6.88
CA HIS A 583 16.75 36.94 -7.79
C HIS A 583 17.04 35.45 -7.97
N ILE A 584 16.00 34.61 -8.02
CA ILE A 584 16.12 33.16 -8.15
C ILE A 584 16.18 32.79 -9.64
N THR A 585 17.23 32.08 -10.03
CA THR A 585 17.32 31.45 -11.34
C THR A 585 16.71 30.04 -11.25
N PRO A 586 15.72 29.69 -12.09
CA PRO A 586 15.14 28.34 -12.08
C PRO A 586 16.20 27.26 -12.25
N GLN A 587 16.26 26.32 -11.32
CA GLN A 587 17.22 25.21 -11.35
C GLN A 587 16.49 23.87 -11.18
N GLN A 588 16.80 22.96 -12.09
CA GLN A 588 16.35 21.58 -11.93
C GLN A 588 17.11 20.93 -10.77
N LEU A 589 16.37 20.33 -9.85
CA LEU A 589 16.98 19.54 -8.79
C LEU A 589 17.74 18.37 -9.42
N LYS A 590 19.07 18.42 -9.38
CA LYS A 590 19.89 17.22 -9.57
C LYS A 590 19.71 16.35 -8.33
N LYS A 591 18.87 15.35 -8.40
CA LYS A 591 18.92 14.31 -7.37
C LYS A 591 20.33 13.73 -7.35
N LYS A 592 20.99 13.71 -6.16
CA LYS A 592 22.07 12.75 -5.92
C LYS A 592 21.57 11.42 -6.44
N GLU A 593 22.42 10.66 -7.16
CA GLU A 593 22.12 9.33 -7.65
C GLU A 593 21.39 8.55 -6.56
N ARG A 594 20.06 8.61 -6.58
CA ARG A 594 19.27 7.60 -5.89
C ARG A 594 19.39 6.38 -6.79
N LYS A 595 20.13 5.43 -6.33
CA LYS A 595 19.98 4.05 -6.74
C LYS A 595 18.47 3.79 -6.72
N SER A 596 17.90 2.98 -7.52
CA SER A 596 16.46 2.67 -7.69
C SER A 596 15.44 3.37 -6.75
N LEU A 597 14.19 3.58 -7.13
CA LEU A 597 13.10 3.99 -6.21
C LEU A 597 13.02 3.11 -4.96
N LEU A 598 13.63 1.96 -5.00
CA LEU A 598 13.65 0.90 -4.01
C LEU A 598 14.95 0.91 -3.18
N GLU A 599 16.10 1.33 -3.77
CA GLU A 599 17.40 1.31 -3.09
C GLU A 599 17.55 2.44 -2.05
N GLY A 600 17.86 2.06 -0.81
CA GLY A 600 18.15 2.98 0.30
C GLY A 600 16.94 3.51 1.04
N SER A 601 15.74 2.98 0.77
CA SER A 601 14.58 3.13 1.66
C SER A 601 14.54 1.93 2.63
N ALA A 602 14.05 2.15 3.86
CA ALA A 602 13.72 1.04 4.76
C ALA A 602 12.66 0.08 4.18
N VAL A 603 12.28 0.29 2.94
CA VAL A 603 11.27 -0.42 2.14
C VAL A 603 11.94 -1.23 1.03
N GLU A 604 13.26 -1.13 0.85
CA GLU A 604 14.05 -1.95 -0.08
C GLU A 604 13.78 -3.44 0.16
N PHE A 605 13.75 -3.85 1.42
CA PHE A 605 13.40 -5.21 1.84
C PHE A 605 11.98 -5.66 1.47
N LEU A 606 11.05 -4.72 1.21
CA LEU A 606 9.69 -5.06 0.83
C LEU A 606 9.57 -5.55 -0.63
N PHE A 607 10.65 -5.42 -1.40
CA PHE A 607 10.68 -5.71 -2.83
C PHE A 607 11.86 -6.59 -3.25
N GLU A 608 12.82 -6.88 -2.36
CA GLU A 608 14.00 -7.72 -2.67
C GLU A 608 13.75 -9.24 -2.68
N GLU A 609 12.67 -9.75 -2.08
CA GLU A 609 12.41 -11.20 -1.96
C GLU A 609 11.53 -11.81 -3.06
N ILE A 610 11.53 -11.25 -4.27
CA ILE A 610 11.03 -12.00 -5.43
C ILE A 610 12.17 -12.17 -6.42
N GLU A 611 13.22 -12.89 -6.03
CA GLU A 611 14.01 -13.58 -7.02
C GLU A 611 13.12 -14.63 -7.69
N PRO A 612 13.05 -14.66 -9.03
CA PRO A 612 12.41 -15.76 -9.69
C PRO A 612 13.24 -17.03 -9.36
N LEU A 613 12.65 -17.92 -8.61
CA LEU A 613 13.14 -19.30 -8.46
C LEU A 613 13.14 -19.98 -9.83
N VAL A 614 14.03 -19.60 -10.70
CA VAL A 614 14.65 -20.43 -11.75
C VAL A 614 15.79 -19.63 -12.38
N GLU A 615 17.02 -19.85 -11.94
CA GLU A 615 18.17 -19.76 -12.83
C GLU A 615 18.04 -20.89 -13.86
N VAL A 616 17.52 -20.56 -15.02
CA VAL A 616 17.77 -21.38 -16.21
C VAL A 616 19.22 -21.11 -16.61
N LYS A 617 20.11 -22.01 -16.23
CA LYS A 617 21.46 -22.07 -16.82
C LYS A 617 21.30 -22.11 -18.33
N ALA A 618 21.83 -21.08 -18.99
CA ALA A 618 21.96 -21.07 -20.44
C ALA A 618 22.67 -22.37 -20.92
N PRO A 619 22.12 -23.08 -21.88
CA PRO A 619 22.84 -24.19 -22.51
C PRO A 619 23.98 -23.59 -23.35
N SER A 620 25.14 -24.24 -23.23
CA SER A 620 26.33 -24.04 -24.02
C SER A 620 26.04 -23.98 -25.53
N ASP A 621 26.76 -23.10 -26.22
CA ASP A 621 26.78 -22.93 -27.66
C ASP A 621 26.99 -24.25 -28.43
N GLU A 622 25.93 -24.74 -29.08
CA GLU A 622 25.99 -25.54 -30.28
C GLU A 622 24.99 -24.99 -31.29
N PRO A 623 25.33 -24.88 -32.60
CA PRO A 623 24.49 -24.20 -33.57
C PRO A 623 23.27 -25.06 -33.92
N LEU A 624 22.09 -24.64 -33.49
CA LEU A 624 20.83 -25.22 -33.93
C LEU A 624 20.44 -24.63 -35.29
N ILE A 625 20.42 -25.52 -36.26
CA ILE A 625 19.86 -25.33 -37.59
C ILE A 625 18.42 -24.79 -37.48
N ALA A 626 18.18 -23.65 -38.10
CA ALA A 626 16.87 -23.03 -38.18
C ALA A 626 15.87 -23.95 -38.92
N ALA A 627 14.89 -24.47 -38.17
CA ALA A 627 13.66 -24.99 -38.74
C ALA A 627 12.59 -23.93 -38.63
N GLU A 628 12.10 -23.46 -39.77
CA GLU A 628 10.93 -22.56 -39.88
C GLU A 628 9.72 -23.22 -39.20
N PRO A 629 8.94 -22.47 -38.38
CA PRO A 629 7.68 -22.98 -37.88
C PRO A 629 6.62 -22.89 -38.98
N GLN A 630 6.30 -23.99 -39.60
CA GLN A 630 5.06 -24.14 -40.35
C GLN A 630 3.89 -23.93 -39.40
N ALA A 631 3.12 -22.86 -39.63
CA ALA A 631 1.85 -22.63 -38.97
C ALA A 631 0.85 -23.70 -39.43
N ALA A 632 0.76 -24.81 -38.69
CA ALA A 632 -0.29 -25.79 -38.87
C ALA A 632 -1.60 -25.19 -38.36
N TYR A 633 -2.57 -25.01 -39.24
CA TYR A 633 -3.97 -24.72 -38.89
C TYR A 633 -4.53 -25.93 -38.13
N VAL A 634 -4.48 -25.88 -36.80
CA VAL A 634 -5.10 -26.88 -35.95
C VAL A 634 -6.56 -26.53 -35.81
N SER A 635 -7.46 -27.43 -36.19
CA SER A 635 -8.91 -27.20 -36.05
C SER A 635 -9.31 -27.11 -34.59
N VAL A 636 -10.35 -26.33 -34.27
CA VAL A 636 -10.90 -26.20 -32.89
C VAL A 636 -11.20 -27.56 -32.26
N ALA A 637 -11.60 -28.53 -33.08
CA ALA A 637 -11.87 -29.91 -32.62
C ALA A 637 -10.61 -30.67 -32.21
N GLU A 638 -9.48 -30.41 -32.88
CA GLU A 638 -8.17 -31.01 -32.52
C GLU A 638 -7.58 -30.37 -31.28
N LEU A 639 -7.73 -29.05 -31.13
CA LEU A 639 -7.33 -28.33 -29.91
C LEU A 639 -8.09 -28.85 -28.68
N ARG A 640 -9.39 -29.03 -28.77
CA ARG A 640 -10.20 -29.61 -27.67
C ARG A 640 -9.78 -31.03 -27.32
N LYS A 641 -9.45 -31.87 -28.32
CA LYS A 641 -8.96 -33.24 -28.08
C LYS A 641 -7.59 -33.22 -27.37
N GLU A 642 -6.70 -32.30 -27.77
CA GLU A 642 -5.39 -32.23 -27.18
C GLU A 642 -5.46 -31.67 -25.75
N ILE A 643 -6.34 -30.73 -25.45
CA ILE A 643 -6.63 -30.26 -24.08
C ILE A 643 -7.08 -31.44 -23.20
N GLN A 644 -8.01 -32.25 -23.65
CA GLN A 644 -8.47 -33.44 -22.90
C GLN A 644 -7.35 -34.48 -22.71
N ARG A 645 -6.46 -34.63 -23.68
CA ARG A 645 -5.30 -35.51 -23.58
C ARG A 645 -4.32 -35.04 -22.53
N GLN A 646 -3.97 -33.74 -22.52
CA GLN A 646 -3.08 -33.15 -21.55
C GLN A 646 -3.67 -33.22 -20.13
N GLU A 647 -4.96 -33.00 -19.97
CA GLU A 647 -5.67 -33.14 -18.69
C GLU A 647 -5.60 -34.59 -18.15
N LYS A 648 -5.78 -35.58 -19.02
CA LYS A 648 -5.67 -36.98 -18.64
C LYS A 648 -4.25 -37.36 -18.20
N MET A 649 -3.23 -36.89 -18.93
CA MET A 649 -1.84 -37.13 -18.59
C MET A 649 -1.44 -36.42 -17.30
N MET A 650 -1.94 -35.20 -17.05
CA MET A 650 -1.74 -34.47 -15.81
C MET A 650 -2.30 -35.26 -14.61
N LYS A 651 -3.56 -35.71 -14.72
CA LYS A 651 -4.23 -36.52 -13.67
C LYS A 651 -3.50 -37.85 -13.40
N GLN A 652 -2.97 -38.48 -14.43
CA GLN A 652 -2.19 -39.71 -14.28
C GLN A 652 -0.87 -39.48 -13.59
N ALA A 653 -0.11 -38.49 -14.02
CA ALA A 653 1.17 -38.09 -13.41
C ALA A 653 0.98 -37.68 -11.92
N ALA A 654 -0.08 -36.96 -11.61
CA ALA A 654 -0.42 -36.62 -10.22
C ALA A 654 -0.73 -37.84 -9.36
N LYS A 655 -1.47 -38.84 -9.92
CA LYS A 655 -1.77 -40.11 -9.25
C LYS A 655 -0.52 -40.95 -8.97
N GLU A 656 0.46 -40.86 -9.88
CA GLU A 656 1.76 -41.54 -9.77
C GLU A 656 2.77 -40.73 -8.92
N LYS A 657 2.34 -39.63 -8.29
CA LYS A 657 3.17 -38.70 -7.47
C LYS A 657 4.33 -38.03 -8.23
N GLN A 658 4.25 -37.95 -9.54
CA GLN A 658 5.22 -37.29 -10.41
C GLN A 658 4.84 -35.80 -10.58
N PHE A 659 4.90 -35.03 -9.49
CA PHE A 659 4.37 -33.67 -9.42
C PHE A 659 4.97 -32.68 -10.40
N LYS A 660 6.28 -32.81 -10.73
CA LYS A 660 6.92 -32.00 -11.78
C LYS A 660 6.30 -32.24 -13.16
N LEU A 661 6.12 -33.49 -13.52
CA LEU A 661 5.53 -33.87 -14.80
C LEU A 661 4.05 -33.50 -14.88
N ALA A 662 3.33 -33.61 -13.77
CA ALA A 662 1.94 -33.14 -13.68
C ALA A 662 1.83 -31.62 -13.90
N ALA A 663 2.76 -30.80 -13.37
CA ALA A 663 2.83 -29.37 -13.59
C ALA A 663 3.10 -29.03 -15.07
N GLU A 664 4.00 -29.73 -15.74
CA GLU A 664 4.28 -29.53 -17.18
C GLU A 664 3.04 -29.80 -18.06
N TYR A 665 2.30 -30.86 -17.78
CA TYR A 665 1.07 -31.16 -18.50
C TYR A 665 -0.04 -30.14 -18.23
N ARG A 666 -0.14 -29.63 -17.00
CA ARG A 666 -1.05 -28.54 -16.65
C ARG A 666 -0.75 -27.27 -17.43
N ASP A 667 0.50 -26.87 -17.48
CA ASP A 667 0.93 -25.64 -18.15
C ASP A 667 0.71 -25.71 -19.67
N LYS A 668 0.95 -26.89 -20.26
CA LYS A 668 0.58 -27.17 -21.66
C LYS A 668 -0.91 -27.11 -21.91
N MET A 669 -1.72 -27.66 -21.00
CA MET A 669 -3.17 -27.60 -21.07
C MET A 669 -3.67 -26.14 -21.04
N PHE A 670 -3.16 -25.31 -20.12
CA PHE A 670 -3.54 -23.90 -20.03
C PHE A 670 -3.14 -23.09 -21.26
N ALA A 671 -1.97 -23.33 -21.84
CA ALA A 671 -1.55 -22.70 -23.08
C ALA A 671 -2.51 -23.03 -24.25
N LEU A 672 -2.93 -24.28 -24.35
CA LEU A 672 -3.90 -24.72 -25.37
C LEU A 672 -5.31 -24.15 -25.11
N GLN A 673 -5.75 -24.05 -23.87
CA GLN A 673 -7.02 -23.43 -23.51
C GLN A 673 -7.03 -21.94 -23.84
N LYS A 674 -5.94 -21.21 -23.55
CA LYS A 674 -5.79 -19.80 -23.93
C LYS A 674 -5.90 -19.63 -25.45
N ARG A 675 -5.23 -20.48 -26.23
CA ARG A 675 -5.28 -20.45 -27.69
C ARG A 675 -6.67 -20.80 -28.24
N LEU A 676 -7.42 -21.68 -27.56
CA LEU A 676 -8.81 -21.99 -27.93
C LEU A 676 -9.72 -20.78 -27.71
N ILE A 677 -9.56 -20.05 -26.61
CA ILE A 677 -10.33 -18.83 -26.31
C ILE A 677 -10.03 -17.74 -27.35
N GLU A 678 -8.78 -17.59 -27.75
CA GLU A 678 -8.36 -16.63 -28.79
C GLU A 678 -9.01 -16.95 -30.17
N ILE A 679 -9.20 -18.23 -30.49
CA ILE A 679 -9.86 -18.66 -31.72
C ILE A 679 -11.40 -18.54 -31.64
N ASP A 680 -12.00 -18.85 -30.49
CA ASP A 680 -13.46 -18.70 -30.28
C ASP A 680 -13.88 -17.21 -30.14
N SER A 681 -12.92 -16.29 -29.94
CA SER A 681 -13.15 -14.82 -29.81
C SER A 681 -12.97 -14.06 -31.12
N ASN A 682 -12.44 -14.68 -32.19
CA ASN A 682 -12.33 -14.19 -33.55
C ASN A 682 -13.39 -14.85 -34.44
#